data_b50d07c8b45dca6e82569a6567495917
#
_entry.id   b50d07c8b45dca6e82569a6567495917
#
_cell.length_a   1.000
_cell.length_b   1.000
_cell.length_c   1.000
_cell.angle_alpha   90.00
_cell.angle_beta   90.00
_cell.angle_gamma   90.00
#
_symmetry.space_group_name_H-M   'P 1'
#
loop_
_entity.id
_entity.type
_entity.pdbx_description
1 polymer ?
#
loop_
_entity_poly.entity_id
_entity_poly.type
_entity_poly.pdbx_seq_one_letter_code
_entity_poly.pdbx_strand_id
1 'polypeptide(L)'
;MKEDNKSNWAEWAIKHRQIVYFFSVLVLVMGIFSFKTLGRSEDPSFTVKQMVVSAAWPGASAKDVEMHLTNTLEKQIQNVPQIDKITSYSRPGTCVITVYLKDEVPSSQVRQRWLELRNMVNDIKKDLPDGVYGPYYNDRFDDVYGNIYALTGDGYSYEDMRKYAEEIKLDFFGIPDVKKVELVGVQPEKVYIQMDTDKLAQLGLDINSLAEIIKAQTAITPSGMVEADKSNTYLRLTGSPDSLQNIADIPINANGKVFRLGDIAQIKRGYADPPESKMYFNGKPAVGIALSMEDGGDNIRLGKNLAKEIKKIQSELPLGLELNQVANQPEVVKNSISEFSESLYEAIIIVLVVSLFSLGRRSGYVISCCIPLILLGAFCGMYALGIDLHKVSLGALVVSLGMLVDDAIVVVELMEVKMSEGWERMKAASYAFKTCAWPLLCGTVITCLGFMPIAFSDSSASEFASSLFPVMTITLLLSWLVSATLAPVLGYEWIRPTVIKEESYDTPFYNKFRSLLQWSLSHRALVVGITVGLFAFSIFMLNFVKKEFFPASVRPELLVELNLPEGSSIKTTDEAAQKLTKLIENDEDLDHVSTYVGKSAPRFVLVMDPVQPRDNYAQLVVVAKSIEGRIRMEKRITKLAADNLPEAIVYSRSIPLGPPAPYPVMLRVSGDNDAQVKEYAQKVRQVMNANPEVTMTRMDWMEQSNAVKLKIDNDKLLQMGLTRQTVAMALQAQVSGYTVASYLEGDQDIDIVFRLDPDQRADITQLETVSIPTSQGAVPLAQVATLEYGSEDNMIWRRNLRPTITVNGAIVEGVTGNDVTQKVYDDLKELRSNLPAGMKIEIGGSLEDSNKTLKGLLKPVPVMIILIMVLLMLQLQDIRKLIIIVITAPLGMIGVIFGLLLFNSPLGFMAELGVLALCGTIIRNSMVLVDQIQQHLDAGMEPMSAITESAIVRFRPIMLAAFTTVLGLIPLFFSQFWNAMAVTMACGLTGATLLTLVVLPVLYAIAFKVK
;
A
#
# COMPACT_ATOMS: atom_id res chain seq x y z
N MET A 1 10.90 -56.39 -29.24
CA MET A 1 10.44 -55.06 -28.95
C MET A 1 10.78 -54.17 -30.14
N LYS A 2 9.81 -53.68 -30.90
CA LYS A 2 10.04 -52.75 -32.03
C LYS A 2 10.53 -51.44 -31.43
N GLU A 3 11.76 -51.04 -31.67
CA GLU A 3 12.29 -49.72 -31.41
C GLU A 3 11.44 -48.72 -32.20
N ASP A 4 10.65 -47.89 -31.44
CA ASP A 4 10.00 -46.73 -32.01
C ASP A 4 11.08 -45.70 -32.34
N ASN A 5 11.45 -45.66 -33.59
CA ASN A 5 12.51 -44.83 -34.17
C ASN A 5 12.03 -43.38 -34.37
N LYS A 6 11.32 -42.77 -33.37
CA LYS A 6 10.97 -41.39 -33.38
C LYS A 6 12.03 -40.60 -32.63
N SER A 7 12.79 -39.72 -33.30
CA SER A 7 13.78 -38.84 -32.69
C SER A 7 13.07 -37.97 -31.67
N ASN A 8 13.60 -37.93 -30.42
CA ASN A 8 13.07 -37.06 -29.38
C ASN A 8 13.67 -35.63 -29.45
N TRP A 9 13.15 -34.72 -28.66
CA TRP A 9 13.60 -33.32 -28.67
C TRP A 9 15.09 -33.14 -28.37
N ALA A 10 15.66 -33.91 -27.44
CA ALA A 10 17.08 -33.85 -27.13
C ALA A 10 17.94 -34.30 -28.32
N GLU A 11 17.56 -35.42 -29.00
CA GLU A 11 18.23 -35.91 -30.22
C GLU A 11 18.10 -34.91 -31.36
N TRP A 12 16.91 -34.32 -31.54
CA TRP A 12 16.69 -33.25 -32.52
C TRP A 12 17.57 -32.02 -32.22
N ALA A 13 17.62 -31.56 -30.97
CA ALA A 13 18.43 -30.43 -30.55
C ALA A 13 19.94 -30.67 -30.82
N ILE A 14 20.46 -31.85 -30.52
CA ILE A 14 21.86 -32.19 -30.75
C ILE A 14 22.15 -32.25 -32.27
N LYS A 15 21.27 -32.85 -33.10
CA LYS A 15 21.40 -32.85 -34.55
C LYS A 15 21.34 -31.45 -35.17
N HIS A 16 20.56 -30.55 -34.58
CA HIS A 16 20.37 -29.18 -35.06
C HIS A 16 20.99 -28.14 -34.10
N ARG A 17 22.12 -28.45 -33.48
CA ARG A 17 22.78 -27.63 -32.47
C ARG A 17 23.00 -26.16 -32.86
N GLN A 18 23.25 -25.88 -34.14
CA GLN A 18 23.40 -24.52 -34.67
C GLN A 18 22.12 -23.71 -34.51
N ILE A 19 20.95 -24.31 -34.67
CA ILE A 19 19.66 -23.69 -34.47
C ILE A 19 19.47 -23.37 -32.96
N VAL A 20 19.82 -24.32 -32.09
CA VAL A 20 19.73 -24.12 -30.63
C VAL A 20 20.64 -22.98 -30.20
N TYR A 21 21.87 -22.91 -30.67
CA TYR A 21 22.79 -21.82 -30.37
C TYR A 21 22.29 -20.49 -30.91
N PHE A 22 21.76 -20.44 -32.14
CA PHE A 22 21.18 -19.23 -32.71
C PHE A 22 20.06 -18.69 -31.86
N PHE A 23 19.06 -19.52 -31.48
CA PHE A 23 17.97 -19.09 -30.61
C PHE A 23 18.45 -18.71 -29.20
N SER A 24 19.43 -19.43 -28.64
CA SER A 24 20.02 -19.05 -27.35
C SER A 24 20.67 -17.68 -27.38
N VAL A 25 21.45 -17.37 -28.42
CA VAL A 25 22.03 -16.02 -28.59
C VAL A 25 20.95 -14.95 -28.82
N LEU A 26 19.92 -15.28 -29.60
CA LEU A 26 18.79 -14.38 -29.83
C LEU A 26 18.07 -14.03 -28.51
N VAL A 27 17.80 -15.02 -27.66
CA VAL A 27 17.18 -14.82 -26.33
C VAL A 27 18.10 -13.99 -25.44
N LEU A 28 19.42 -14.21 -25.46
CA LEU A 28 20.37 -13.40 -24.70
C LEU A 28 20.33 -11.90 -25.13
N VAL A 29 20.36 -11.64 -26.44
CA VAL A 29 20.30 -10.26 -26.96
C VAL A 29 18.96 -9.60 -26.65
N MET A 30 17.84 -10.30 -26.91
CA MET A 30 16.51 -9.80 -26.60
C MET A 30 16.29 -9.61 -25.09
N GLY A 31 16.83 -10.50 -24.26
CA GLY A 31 16.74 -10.40 -22.81
C GLY A 31 17.48 -9.16 -22.26
N ILE A 32 18.66 -8.86 -22.79
CA ILE A 32 19.40 -7.63 -22.43
C ILE A 32 18.62 -6.39 -22.90
N PHE A 33 18.03 -6.42 -24.08
CA PHE A 33 17.19 -5.34 -24.57
C PHE A 33 15.96 -5.14 -23.66
N SER A 34 15.24 -6.22 -23.33
CA SER A 34 14.08 -6.20 -22.46
C SER A 34 14.42 -5.65 -21.07
N PHE A 35 15.53 -6.10 -20.46
CA PHE A 35 15.99 -5.60 -19.16
C PHE A 35 16.25 -4.07 -19.14
N LYS A 36 16.72 -3.53 -20.28
CA LYS A 36 16.96 -2.08 -20.40
C LYS A 36 15.72 -1.27 -20.66
N THR A 37 14.69 -1.88 -21.28
CA THR A 37 13.45 -1.18 -21.68
C THR A 37 12.30 -1.34 -20.69
N LEU A 38 12.35 -2.35 -19.79
CA LEU A 38 11.35 -2.52 -18.73
C LEU A 38 11.30 -1.30 -17.81
N GLY A 39 10.09 -0.88 -17.47
CA GLY A 39 9.82 0.14 -16.46
C GLY A 39 10.42 -0.24 -15.11
N ARG A 40 10.70 0.77 -14.29
CA ARG A 40 11.33 0.59 -12.97
C ARG A 40 10.56 1.36 -11.92
N SER A 41 9.96 0.63 -11.00
CA SER A 41 9.18 1.15 -9.88
C SER A 41 9.61 0.51 -8.56
N GLU A 42 9.24 1.10 -7.43
CA GLU A 42 9.45 0.49 -6.12
C GLU A 42 8.49 -0.68 -5.91
N ASP A 43 7.21 -0.38 -6.10
CA ASP A 43 6.10 -1.31 -5.91
C ASP A 43 5.44 -1.66 -7.26
N PRO A 44 4.76 -2.81 -7.36
CA PRO A 44 3.94 -3.13 -8.51
C PRO A 44 2.77 -2.13 -8.64
N SER A 45 2.27 -1.94 -9.84
CA SER A 45 1.05 -1.17 -10.06
C SER A 45 -0.12 -1.84 -9.33
N PHE A 46 -0.81 -1.07 -8.53
CA PHE A 46 -1.91 -1.53 -7.69
C PHE A 46 -3.08 -0.55 -7.84
N THR A 47 -4.27 -1.05 -8.08
CA THR A 47 -5.46 -0.22 -8.20
C THR A 47 -6.12 0.01 -6.84
N VAL A 48 -6.08 1.24 -6.36
CA VAL A 48 -6.77 1.60 -5.12
C VAL A 48 -8.28 1.66 -5.39
N LYS A 49 -9.03 0.70 -4.84
CA LYS A 49 -10.48 0.54 -5.03
C LYS A 49 -11.27 1.42 -4.04
N GLN A 50 -10.89 2.69 -3.96
CA GLN A 50 -11.40 3.65 -3.00
C GLN A 50 -11.77 4.96 -3.71
N MET A 51 -12.89 5.58 -3.32
CA MET A 51 -13.33 6.89 -3.78
C MET A 51 -13.82 7.72 -2.61
N VAL A 52 -13.49 9.01 -2.59
CA VAL A 52 -14.04 9.96 -1.61
C VAL A 52 -15.09 10.82 -2.28
N VAL A 53 -16.21 10.93 -1.62
CA VAL A 53 -17.31 11.88 -1.93
C VAL A 53 -17.38 12.88 -0.80
N SER A 54 -17.29 14.16 -1.09
CA SER A 54 -17.39 15.22 -0.07
C SER A 54 -18.43 16.26 -0.46
N ALA A 55 -19.07 16.84 0.53
CA ALA A 55 -20.00 17.94 0.34
C ALA A 55 -19.89 18.91 1.52
N ALA A 56 -20.16 20.21 1.25
CA ALA A 56 -20.16 21.24 2.27
C ALA A 56 -21.56 21.81 2.46
N TRP A 57 -21.97 21.97 3.71
CA TRP A 57 -23.23 22.61 4.09
C TRP A 57 -22.96 23.61 5.21
N PRO A 58 -22.46 24.81 4.86
CA PRO A 58 -22.09 25.82 5.85
C PRO A 58 -23.23 26.17 6.81
N GLY A 59 -22.91 26.25 8.10
CA GLY A 59 -23.87 26.57 9.16
C GLY A 59 -24.64 25.40 9.76
N ALA A 60 -24.54 24.19 9.15
CA ALA A 60 -25.14 22.99 9.72
C ALA A 60 -24.26 22.40 10.82
N SER A 61 -24.85 21.89 11.90
CA SER A 61 -24.13 21.13 12.94
C SER A 61 -23.67 19.77 12.42
N ALA A 62 -22.72 19.14 13.09
CA ALA A 62 -22.30 17.79 12.73
C ALA A 62 -23.48 16.79 12.67
N LYS A 63 -24.45 16.95 13.58
CA LYS A 63 -25.66 16.10 13.62
C LYS A 63 -26.61 16.37 12.47
N ASP A 64 -26.79 17.63 12.07
CA ASP A 64 -27.62 18.00 10.90
C ASP A 64 -26.98 17.45 9.61
N VAL A 65 -25.66 17.63 9.47
CA VAL A 65 -24.89 17.09 8.34
C VAL A 65 -25.04 15.57 8.29
N GLU A 66 -24.90 14.88 9.43
CA GLU A 66 -25.06 13.42 9.48
C GLU A 66 -26.46 12.98 9.05
N MET A 67 -27.50 13.61 9.63
CA MET A 67 -28.89 13.16 9.42
C MET A 67 -29.43 13.49 8.03
N HIS A 68 -29.13 14.67 7.50
CA HIS A 68 -29.79 15.18 6.29
C HIS A 68 -28.91 15.09 5.04
N LEU A 69 -27.59 15.23 5.18
CA LEU A 69 -26.68 15.22 4.05
C LEU A 69 -25.97 13.85 3.92
N THR A 70 -25.24 13.45 4.94
CA THR A 70 -24.44 12.20 4.91
C THR A 70 -25.33 10.97 4.72
N ASN A 71 -26.40 10.87 5.52
CA ASN A 71 -27.33 9.73 5.45
C ASN A 71 -28.04 9.62 4.08
N THR A 72 -28.38 10.76 3.47
CA THR A 72 -29.01 10.81 2.15
C THR A 72 -28.05 10.31 1.07
N LEU A 73 -26.81 10.79 1.11
CA LEU A 73 -25.77 10.36 0.17
C LEU A 73 -25.40 8.88 0.36
N GLU A 74 -25.22 8.42 1.61
CA GLU A 74 -24.88 7.02 1.90
C GLU A 74 -25.95 6.05 1.41
N LYS A 75 -27.24 6.36 1.62
CA LYS A 75 -28.36 5.54 1.14
C LYS A 75 -28.35 5.38 -0.38
N GLN A 76 -27.97 6.42 -1.11
CA GLN A 76 -27.87 6.34 -2.55
C GLN A 76 -26.62 5.56 -2.97
N ILE A 77 -25.48 5.85 -2.37
CA ILE A 77 -24.22 5.16 -2.64
C ILE A 77 -24.33 3.66 -2.38
N GLN A 78 -25.06 3.24 -1.35
CA GLN A 78 -25.28 1.82 -1.01
C GLN A 78 -25.88 1.01 -2.18
N ASN A 79 -26.61 1.63 -3.10
CA ASN A 79 -27.22 0.98 -4.24
C ASN A 79 -26.23 0.68 -5.38
N VAL A 80 -25.01 1.18 -5.32
CA VAL A 80 -23.95 0.88 -6.30
C VAL A 80 -23.51 -0.58 -6.12
N PRO A 81 -23.44 -1.38 -7.21
CA PRO A 81 -23.04 -2.78 -7.11
C PRO A 81 -21.60 -2.96 -6.61
N GLN A 82 -21.36 -4.05 -5.89
CA GLN A 82 -20.02 -4.49 -5.47
C GLN A 82 -19.31 -3.55 -4.47
N ILE A 83 -20.05 -2.75 -3.71
CA ILE A 83 -19.49 -2.05 -2.55
C ILE A 83 -19.16 -3.06 -1.44
N ASP A 84 -17.96 -2.94 -0.87
CA ASP A 84 -17.51 -3.68 0.30
C ASP A 84 -17.97 -2.98 1.58
N LYS A 85 -17.62 -1.71 1.71
CA LYS A 85 -17.95 -0.87 2.86
C LYS A 85 -18.05 0.60 2.47
N ILE A 86 -18.83 1.33 3.25
CA ILE A 86 -18.91 2.79 3.22
C ILE A 86 -18.46 3.26 4.60
N THR A 87 -17.52 4.19 4.66
CA THR A 87 -17.15 4.89 5.89
C THR A 87 -17.37 6.39 5.68
N SER A 88 -17.91 7.06 6.66
CA SER A 88 -18.15 8.49 6.57
C SER A 88 -17.87 9.17 7.89
N TYR A 89 -17.56 10.46 7.81
CA TYR A 89 -17.63 11.33 8.96
C TYR A 89 -18.35 12.63 8.60
N SER A 90 -19.10 13.12 9.58
CA SER A 90 -19.83 14.38 9.54
C SER A 90 -19.22 15.34 10.55
N ARG A 91 -18.88 16.55 10.11
CA ARG A 91 -18.39 17.66 10.93
C ARG A 91 -19.30 18.87 10.72
N PRO A 92 -19.25 19.89 11.59
CA PRO A 92 -19.98 21.12 11.32
C PRO A 92 -19.66 21.64 9.91
N GLY A 93 -20.68 21.78 9.10
CA GLY A 93 -20.59 22.26 7.73
C GLY A 93 -19.95 21.32 6.70
N THR A 94 -19.53 20.09 7.04
CA THR A 94 -18.81 19.24 6.09
C THR A 94 -19.17 17.76 6.24
N CYS A 95 -19.39 17.10 5.11
CA CYS A 95 -19.57 15.67 4.98
C CYS A 95 -18.44 15.07 4.13
N VAL A 96 -17.85 13.97 4.58
CA VAL A 96 -16.88 13.19 3.81
C VAL A 96 -17.26 11.70 3.89
N ILE A 97 -17.43 11.07 2.73
CA ILE A 97 -17.80 9.67 2.59
C ILE A 97 -16.72 8.98 1.78
N THR A 98 -16.15 7.93 2.33
CA THR A 98 -15.19 7.07 1.63
C THR A 98 -15.87 5.76 1.27
N VAL A 99 -15.88 5.44 0.00
CA VAL A 99 -16.49 4.25 -0.57
C VAL A 99 -15.41 3.26 -0.99
N TYR A 100 -15.53 2.03 -0.55
CA TYR A 100 -14.61 0.94 -0.90
C TYR A 100 -15.35 -0.11 -1.73
N LEU A 101 -14.80 -0.46 -2.89
CA LEU A 101 -15.31 -1.60 -3.66
C LEU A 101 -14.75 -2.91 -3.10
N LYS A 102 -15.46 -4.01 -3.38
CA LYS A 102 -14.97 -5.35 -3.07
C LYS A 102 -13.67 -5.64 -3.81
N ASP A 103 -12.78 -6.39 -3.15
CA ASP A 103 -11.49 -6.78 -3.74
C ASP A 103 -11.67 -7.61 -5.03
N GLU A 104 -12.79 -8.32 -5.17
CA GLU A 104 -13.15 -9.12 -6.36
C GLU A 104 -13.36 -8.27 -7.63
N VAL A 105 -13.52 -6.95 -7.53
CA VAL A 105 -13.75 -6.07 -8.69
C VAL A 105 -12.45 -5.97 -9.51
N PRO A 106 -12.46 -6.37 -10.79
CA PRO A 106 -11.28 -6.23 -11.64
C PRO A 106 -10.88 -4.76 -11.80
N SER A 107 -9.59 -4.48 -11.84
CA SER A 107 -9.05 -3.11 -11.99
C SER A 107 -9.62 -2.38 -13.22
N SER A 108 -9.88 -3.12 -14.31
CA SER A 108 -10.49 -2.59 -15.55
C SER A 108 -11.93 -2.07 -15.36
N GLN A 109 -12.65 -2.55 -14.34
CA GLN A 109 -14.04 -2.17 -14.06
C GLN A 109 -14.18 -1.08 -13.00
N VAL A 110 -13.13 -0.78 -12.26
CA VAL A 110 -13.16 0.19 -11.14
C VAL A 110 -13.61 1.57 -11.62
N ARG A 111 -13.06 2.07 -12.72
CA ARG A 111 -13.46 3.37 -13.30
C ARG A 111 -14.93 3.42 -13.71
N GLN A 112 -15.47 2.31 -14.21
CA GLN A 112 -16.90 2.22 -14.58
C GLN A 112 -17.77 2.30 -13.33
N ARG A 113 -17.40 1.61 -12.23
CA ARG A 113 -18.13 1.70 -10.95
C ARG A 113 -18.12 3.10 -10.37
N TRP A 114 -16.99 3.82 -10.47
CA TRP A 114 -16.92 5.21 -10.04
C TRP A 114 -17.80 6.13 -10.89
N LEU A 115 -17.92 5.87 -12.19
CA LEU A 115 -18.83 6.62 -13.05
C LEU A 115 -20.31 6.35 -12.69
N GLU A 116 -20.68 5.10 -12.43
CA GLU A 116 -22.01 4.74 -11.93
C GLU A 116 -22.33 5.46 -10.63
N LEU A 117 -21.39 5.45 -9.67
CA LEU A 117 -21.54 6.17 -8.38
C LEU A 117 -21.77 7.67 -8.60
N ARG A 118 -20.96 8.32 -9.45
CA ARG A 118 -21.11 9.76 -9.75
C ARG A 118 -22.50 10.04 -10.35
N ASN A 119 -22.97 9.24 -11.28
CA ASN A 119 -24.28 9.42 -11.89
C ASN A 119 -25.40 9.26 -10.85
N MET A 120 -25.37 8.19 -10.05
CA MET A 120 -26.38 7.93 -9.04
C MET A 120 -26.44 9.01 -7.95
N VAL A 121 -25.30 9.53 -7.54
CA VAL A 121 -25.25 10.64 -6.56
C VAL A 121 -25.69 11.98 -7.19
N ASN A 122 -25.35 12.22 -8.46
CA ASN A 122 -25.81 13.41 -9.17
C ASN A 122 -27.35 13.43 -9.40
N ASP A 123 -27.98 12.26 -9.56
CA ASP A 123 -29.42 12.14 -9.73
C ASP A 123 -30.19 12.70 -8.53
N ILE A 124 -29.66 12.55 -7.30
CA ILE A 124 -30.28 13.04 -6.08
C ILE A 124 -29.79 14.44 -5.65
N LYS A 125 -28.98 15.11 -6.48
CA LYS A 125 -28.42 16.43 -6.10
C LYS A 125 -29.51 17.46 -5.80
N LYS A 126 -30.67 17.34 -6.44
CA LYS A 126 -31.83 18.23 -6.22
C LYS A 126 -32.58 17.96 -4.91
N ASP A 127 -32.38 16.77 -4.35
CA ASP A 127 -33.05 16.34 -3.11
C ASP A 127 -32.20 16.66 -1.88
N LEU A 128 -31.01 17.22 -2.07
CA LEU A 128 -30.14 17.68 -0.97
C LEU A 128 -30.66 18.99 -0.40
N PRO A 129 -30.38 19.27 0.87
CA PRO A 129 -30.78 20.53 1.51
C PRO A 129 -30.30 21.77 0.76
N ASP A 130 -31.05 22.85 0.79
CA ASP A 130 -30.67 24.14 0.24
C ASP A 130 -29.35 24.63 0.87
N GLY A 131 -28.48 25.22 0.07
CA GLY A 131 -27.18 25.74 0.53
C GLY A 131 -26.05 24.69 0.59
N VAL A 132 -26.28 23.47 0.13
CA VAL A 132 -25.23 22.44 -0.02
C VAL A 132 -24.37 22.71 -1.25
N TYR A 133 -23.06 22.74 -1.07
CA TYR A 133 -22.05 22.81 -2.11
C TYR A 133 -21.50 21.41 -2.40
N GLY A 134 -21.38 21.05 -3.67
CA GLY A 134 -20.97 19.72 -4.10
C GLY A 134 -22.16 18.88 -4.61
N PRO A 135 -22.14 17.53 -4.55
CA PRO A 135 -21.00 16.68 -4.12
C PRO A 135 -19.76 16.80 -4.99
N TYR A 136 -18.57 16.72 -4.35
CA TYR A 136 -17.26 16.66 -4.99
C TYR A 136 -16.73 15.22 -4.93
N TYR A 137 -16.01 14.80 -5.97
CA TYR A 137 -15.56 13.41 -6.10
C TYR A 137 -14.05 13.36 -6.28
N ASN A 138 -13.39 12.51 -5.49
CA ASN A 138 -11.99 12.17 -5.66
C ASN A 138 -11.86 10.64 -5.79
N ASP A 139 -11.55 10.17 -6.98
CA ASP A 139 -11.38 8.76 -7.35
C ASP A 139 -9.94 8.45 -7.80
N ARG A 140 -9.02 9.42 -7.63
CA ARG A 140 -7.61 9.30 -8.01
C ARG A 140 -6.72 9.08 -6.79
N PHE A 141 -7.00 8.01 -6.05
CA PHE A 141 -6.20 7.60 -4.89
C PHE A 141 -4.95 6.79 -5.27
N ASP A 142 -4.81 6.41 -6.52
CA ASP A 142 -3.66 5.71 -7.09
C ASP A 142 -2.50 6.66 -7.44
N ASP A 143 -2.73 7.97 -7.48
CA ASP A 143 -1.66 8.94 -7.71
C ASP A 143 -0.68 8.95 -6.53
N VAL A 144 0.59 8.59 -6.80
CA VAL A 144 1.69 8.63 -5.84
C VAL A 144 2.63 9.76 -6.20
N TYR A 145 2.80 10.72 -5.30
CA TYR A 145 3.70 11.86 -5.46
C TYR A 145 5.11 11.51 -4.94
N GLY A 146 5.78 10.59 -5.61
CA GLY A 146 7.07 10.06 -5.17
C GLY A 146 8.22 11.10 -5.14
N ASN A 147 8.03 12.23 -5.81
CA ASN A 147 8.97 13.34 -5.79
C ASN A 147 8.29 14.58 -5.23
N ILE A 148 8.75 15.06 -4.08
CA ILE A 148 8.24 16.27 -3.46
C ILE A 148 9.41 17.21 -3.22
N TYR A 149 9.24 18.49 -3.63
CA TYR A 149 10.18 19.56 -3.39
C TYR A 149 9.52 20.63 -2.54
N ALA A 150 10.27 21.28 -1.66
CA ALA A 150 9.86 22.40 -0.85
C ALA A 150 10.58 23.67 -1.34
N LEU A 151 9.82 24.63 -1.82
CA LEU A 151 10.32 25.98 -2.12
C LEU A 151 10.23 26.81 -0.84
N THR A 152 11.38 27.19 -0.31
CA THR A 152 11.51 28.07 0.88
C THR A 152 12.07 29.41 0.47
N GLY A 153 11.67 30.49 1.17
CA GLY A 153 12.13 31.83 0.83
C GLY A 153 12.41 32.67 2.07
N ASP A 154 13.62 33.22 2.17
CA ASP A 154 13.97 34.19 3.21
C ASP A 154 13.63 35.61 2.70
N GLY A 155 12.64 36.26 3.34
CA GLY A 155 12.15 37.59 2.98
C GLY A 155 11.10 37.61 1.85
N TYR A 156 10.67 36.45 1.36
CA TYR A 156 9.60 36.34 0.37
C TYR A 156 8.25 36.04 1.03
N SER A 157 7.19 36.62 0.43
CA SER A 157 5.81 36.30 0.84
C SER A 157 5.37 34.92 0.33
N TYR A 158 4.29 34.36 0.89
CA TYR A 158 3.69 33.13 0.36
C TYR A 158 3.25 33.30 -1.11
N GLU A 159 2.79 34.49 -1.49
CA GLU A 159 2.39 34.78 -2.88
C GLU A 159 3.58 34.81 -3.83
N ASP A 160 4.71 35.38 -3.41
CA ASP A 160 5.92 35.33 -4.23
C ASP A 160 6.40 33.88 -4.42
N MET A 161 6.42 33.09 -3.32
CA MET A 161 6.75 31.67 -3.41
C MET A 161 5.75 30.89 -4.30
N ARG A 162 4.47 31.22 -4.26
CA ARG A 162 3.44 30.59 -5.09
C ARG A 162 3.71 30.86 -6.58
N LYS A 163 4.02 32.11 -6.94
CA LYS A 163 4.33 32.47 -8.34
C LYS A 163 5.50 31.67 -8.89
N TYR A 164 6.59 31.62 -8.16
CA TYR A 164 7.75 30.81 -8.56
C TYR A 164 7.43 29.29 -8.56
N ALA A 165 6.62 28.82 -7.62
CA ALA A 165 6.21 27.43 -7.59
C ALA A 165 5.32 27.05 -8.79
N GLU A 166 4.44 27.95 -9.29
CA GLU A 166 3.67 27.71 -10.52
C GLU A 166 4.57 27.71 -11.77
N GLU A 167 5.57 28.57 -11.86
CA GLU A 167 6.57 28.53 -12.94
C GLU A 167 7.33 27.20 -12.93
N ILE A 168 7.84 26.78 -11.77
CA ILE A 168 8.53 25.48 -11.61
C ILE A 168 7.60 24.31 -11.95
N LYS A 169 6.33 24.38 -11.57
CA LYS A 169 5.33 23.36 -11.92
C LYS A 169 5.18 23.22 -13.44
N LEU A 170 5.17 24.33 -14.19
CA LEU A 170 5.11 24.29 -15.64
C LEU A 170 6.36 23.65 -16.25
N ASP A 171 7.54 23.98 -15.74
CA ASP A 171 8.81 23.36 -16.17
C ASP A 171 8.80 21.85 -15.92
N PHE A 172 8.31 21.42 -14.76
CA PHE A 172 8.21 20.01 -14.42
C PHE A 172 7.20 19.24 -15.27
N PHE A 173 6.11 19.87 -15.71
CA PHE A 173 5.16 19.26 -16.63
C PHE A 173 5.77 18.92 -18.01
N GLY A 174 6.80 19.64 -18.42
CA GLY A 174 7.55 19.39 -19.65
C GLY A 174 8.47 18.17 -19.60
N ILE A 175 8.68 17.56 -18.44
CA ILE A 175 9.59 16.43 -18.25
C ILE A 175 8.90 15.11 -18.62
N PRO A 176 9.54 14.25 -19.45
CA PRO A 176 9.01 12.92 -19.75
C PRO A 176 8.79 12.08 -18.48
N ASP A 177 7.75 11.25 -18.47
CA ASP A 177 7.30 10.40 -17.37
C ASP A 177 6.59 11.16 -16.23
N VAL A 178 6.39 12.48 -16.30
CA VAL A 178 5.58 13.23 -15.34
C VAL A 178 4.10 13.15 -15.71
N LYS A 179 3.25 12.64 -14.82
CA LYS A 179 1.79 12.56 -14.99
C LYS A 179 1.08 13.80 -14.47
N LYS A 180 1.47 14.25 -13.26
CA LYS A 180 0.77 15.31 -12.55
C LYS A 180 1.73 16.07 -11.63
N VAL A 181 1.49 17.36 -11.49
CA VAL A 181 2.19 18.22 -10.54
C VAL A 181 1.17 19.02 -9.73
N GLU A 182 1.25 18.94 -8.40
CA GLU A 182 0.39 19.66 -7.47
C GLU A 182 1.19 20.54 -6.52
N LEU A 183 0.63 21.70 -6.19
CA LEU A 183 1.17 22.57 -5.15
C LEU A 183 0.57 22.22 -3.78
N VAL A 184 1.37 22.32 -2.73
CA VAL A 184 1.00 21.97 -1.36
C VAL A 184 1.36 23.12 -0.42
N GLY A 185 0.45 23.45 0.51
CA GLY A 185 0.70 24.49 1.50
C GLY A 185 0.59 25.92 0.96
N VAL A 186 0.01 26.09 -0.23
CA VAL A 186 -0.30 27.41 -0.79
C VAL A 186 -1.31 28.13 0.09
N GLN A 187 -1.06 29.40 0.39
CA GLN A 187 -1.98 30.25 1.14
C GLN A 187 -2.70 31.19 0.15
N PRO A 188 -4.02 31.00 -0.07
CA PRO A 188 -4.75 31.88 -0.97
C PRO A 188 -4.83 33.28 -0.40
N GLU A 189 -4.61 34.28 -1.25
CA GLU A 189 -4.78 35.68 -0.88
C GLU A 189 -6.26 36.07 -0.86
N LYS A 190 -6.60 37.03 0.01
CA LYS A 190 -7.93 37.63 0.12
C LYS A 190 -7.81 39.11 0.35
N VAL A 191 -8.81 39.86 -0.09
CA VAL A 191 -8.97 41.27 0.24
C VAL A 191 -10.03 41.39 1.33
N TYR A 192 -9.64 41.94 2.47
CA TYR A 192 -10.50 42.13 3.62
C TYR A 192 -11.01 43.58 3.65
N ILE A 193 -12.31 43.71 3.65
CA ILE A 193 -13.00 44.97 3.93
C ILE A 193 -13.34 44.95 5.42
N GLN A 194 -12.58 45.70 6.21
CA GLN A 194 -12.77 45.80 7.65
C GLN A 194 -13.57 47.05 7.96
N MET A 195 -14.75 46.90 8.52
CA MET A 195 -15.64 48.01 8.83
C MET A 195 -16.34 47.78 10.17
N ASP A 196 -16.56 48.90 10.88
CA ASP A 196 -17.35 48.93 12.07
C ASP A 196 -18.85 48.86 11.73
N THR A 197 -19.56 47.92 12.37
CA THR A 197 -21.01 47.74 12.19
C THR A 197 -21.83 48.94 12.58
N ASP A 198 -21.39 49.73 13.55
CA ASP A 198 -22.07 50.94 13.97
C ASP A 198 -22.04 52.04 12.90
N LYS A 199 -20.91 52.10 12.14
CA LYS A 199 -20.83 53.02 10.98
C LYS A 199 -21.77 52.61 9.86
N LEU A 200 -21.89 51.26 9.58
CA LEU A 200 -22.87 50.79 8.61
C LEU A 200 -24.28 51.16 8.98
N ALA A 201 -24.66 50.93 10.22
CA ALA A 201 -26.00 51.27 10.73
C ALA A 201 -26.27 52.80 10.68
N GLN A 202 -25.29 53.67 11.02
CA GLN A 202 -25.39 55.12 10.91
C GLN A 202 -25.58 55.61 9.47
N LEU A 203 -25.03 54.87 8.50
CA LEU A 203 -25.18 55.14 7.07
C LEU A 203 -26.51 54.56 6.52
N GLY A 204 -27.24 53.79 7.31
CA GLY A 204 -28.45 53.08 6.87
C GLY A 204 -28.19 51.98 5.88
N LEU A 205 -27.00 51.39 5.93
CA LEU A 205 -26.57 50.28 5.08
C LEU A 205 -26.61 48.97 5.87
N ASP A 206 -27.16 47.95 5.25
CA ASP A 206 -26.99 46.57 5.72
C ASP A 206 -25.91 45.89 4.92
N ILE A 207 -25.42 44.72 5.41
CA ILE A 207 -24.35 43.97 4.80
C ILE A 207 -24.73 43.45 3.40
N ASN A 208 -26.01 43.10 3.17
CA ASN A 208 -26.46 42.60 1.87
C ASN A 208 -26.42 43.73 0.83
N SER A 209 -26.92 44.89 1.17
CA SER A 209 -26.86 46.06 0.27
C SER A 209 -25.44 46.42 -0.11
N LEU A 210 -24.49 46.36 0.83
CA LEU A 210 -23.10 46.61 0.58
C LEU A 210 -22.51 45.50 -0.32
N ALA A 211 -22.81 44.23 -0.04
CA ALA A 211 -22.37 43.10 -0.84
C ALA A 211 -22.85 43.19 -2.30
N GLU A 212 -24.11 43.53 -2.52
CA GLU A 212 -24.70 43.73 -3.85
C GLU A 212 -24.04 44.90 -4.62
N ILE A 213 -23.72 46.00 -3.93
CA ILE A 213 -23.01 47.14 -4.55
C ILE A 213 -21.61 46.70 -5.00
N ILE A 214 -20.85 46.02 -4.14
CA ILE A 214 -19.49 45.58 -4.47
C ILE A 214 -19.55 44.53 -5.62
N LYS A 215 -20.45 43.57 -5.53
CA LYS A 215 -20.66 42.52 -6.55
C LYS A 215 -21.03 43.13 -7.91
N ALA A 216 -21.89 44.16 -7.92
CA ALA A 216 -22.28 44.86 -9.16
C ALA A 216 -21.08 45.59 -9.81
N GLN A 217 -20.15 46.10 -8.99
CA GLN A 217 -18.95 46.84 -9.49
C GLN A 217 -17.81 45.88 -9.92
N THR A 218 -17.75 44.68 -9.38
CA THR A 218 -16.72 43.68 -9.71
C THR A 218 -17.16 42.71 -10.82
N ALA A 219 -18.48 42.63 -11.07
CA ALA A 219 -19.04 41.67 -12.02
C ALA A 219 -18.64 41.97 -13.48
N ILE A 220 -18.13 40.93 -14.16
CA ILE A 220 -17.93 40.96 -15.62
C ILE A 220 -19.29 40.65 -16.26
N THR A 221 -19.90 41.63 -16.91
CA THR A 221 -21.20 41.48 -17.56
C THR A 221 -21.10 41.56 -19.08
N PRO A 222 -21.86 40.74 -19.82
CA PRO A 222 -21.92 40.85 -21.29
C PRO A 222 -22.51 42.20 -21.71
N SER A 223 -21.77 42.92 -22.55
CA SER A 223 -22.18 44.26 -23.02
C SER A 223 -22.68 44.22 -24.49
N GLY A 224 -22.69 43.05 -25.10
CA GLY A 224 -23.16 42.87 -26.47
C GLY A 224 -22.05 43.02 -27.53
N MET A 225 -22.48 42.85 -28.78
CA MET A 225 -21.65 42.93 -29.97
C MET A 225 -22.41 43.69 -31.06
N VAL A 226 -21.76 44.58 -31.78
CA VAL A 226 -22.29 45.22 -32.98
C VAL A 226 -21.77 44.43 -34.15
N GLU A 227 -22.70 43.86 -34.92
CA GLU A 227 -22.43 43.17 -36.16
C GLU A 227 -22.45 44.18 -37.32
N ALA A 228 -21.36 44.33 -38.05
CA ALA A 228 -21.21 45.17 -39.24
C ALA A 228 -20.88 44.25 -40.41
N ASP A 229 -21.07 44.77 -41.66
CA ASP A 229 -20.98 43.96 -42.91
C ASP A 229 -19.69 43.11 -43.06
N LYS A 230 -18.63 43.45 -42.40
CA LYS A 230 -17.31 42.78 -42.51
C LYS A 230 -16.60 42.50 -41.21
N SER A 231 -17.19 42.88 -40.05
CA SER A 231 -16.52 42.71 -38.76
C SER A 231 -17.52 42.74 -37.61
N ASN A 232 -17.23 41.96 -36.57
CA ASN A 232 -17.92 42.00 -35.29
C ASN A 232 -17.13 42.89 -34.33
N THR A 233 -17.80 43.90 -33.78
CA THR A 233 -17.19 44.80 -32.77
C THR A 233 -17.81 44.50 -31.42
N TYR A 234 -17.03 43.96 -30.49
CA TYR A 234 -17.45 43.65 -29.15
C TYR A 234 -17.43 44.89 -28.27
N LEU A 235 -18.54 45.16 -27.58
CA LEU A 235 -18.62 46.16 -26.57
C LEU A 235 -18.12 45.58 -25.25
N ARG A 236 -17.24 46.27 -24.57
CA ARG A 236 -16.70 45.85 -23.29
C ARG A 236 -16.80 47.01 -22.28
N LEU A 237 -17.36 46.73 -21.13
CA LEU A 237 -17.28 47.62 -19.96
C LEU A 237 -15.87 47.50 -19.38
N THR A 238 -15.21 48.62 -19.19
CA THR A 238 -13.91 48.72 -18.51
C THR A 238 -14.09 49.48 -17.20
N GLY A 239 -13.16 49.33 -16.26
CA GLY A 239 -13.20 49.95 -14.95
C GLY A 239 -13.61 49.03 -13.80
N SER A 240 -13.62 47.69 -14.07
CA SER A 240 -13.67 46.75 -12.95
C SER A 240 -12.46 46.94 -12.04
N PRO A 241 -12.58 46.84 -10.72
CA PRO A 241 -11.44 46.98 -9.83
C PRO A 241 -10.38 45.90 -10.12
N ASP A 242 -9.15 46.33 -10.32
CA ASP A 242 -7.98 45.45 -10.59
C ASP A 242 -6.86 45.71 -9.55
N SER A 243 -7.13 46.51 -8.55
CA SER A 243 -6.18 46.84 -7.49
C SER A 243 -6.91 47.22 -6.19
N LEU A 244 -6.20 47.15 -5.06
CA LEU A 244 -6.73 47.55 -3.76
C LEU A 244 -7.26 49.02 -3.78
N GLN A 245 -6.57 49.90 -4.51
CA GLN A 245 -6.97 51.29 -4.61
C GLN A 245 -8.31 51.44 -5.37
N ASN A 246 -8.48 50.70 -6.46
CA ASN A 246 -9.72 50.72 -7.21
C ASN A 246 -10.90 50.11 -6.43
N ILE A 247 -10.64 49.13 -5.54
CA ILE A 247 -11.65 48.62 -4.60
C ILE A 247 -11.97 49.69 -3.58
N ALA A 248 -11.00 50.43 -3.04
CA ALA A 248 -11.21 51.54 -2.10
C ALA A 248 -12.00 52.68 -2.73
N ASP A 249 -11.83 52.90 -4.02
CA ASP A 249 -12.50 53.98 -4.77
C ASP A 249 -13.96 53.63 -5.20
N ILE A 250 -14.45 52.43 -4.93
CA ILE A 250 -15.85 52.06 -5.24
C ILE A 250 -16.83 53.04 -4.60
N PRO A 251 -17.71 53.71 -5.42
CA PRO A 251 -18.68 54.61 -4.87
C PRO A 251 -19.87 53.87 -4.24
N ILE A 252 -20.18 54.22 -3.04
CA ILE A 252 -21.33 53.71 -2.25
C ILE A 252 -22.31 54.85 -2.06
N ASN A 253 -23.54 54.64 -2.48
CA ASN A 253 -24.65 55.57 -2.23
C ASN A 253 -25.37 55.15 -0.94
N ALA A 254 -25.31 56.01 0.08
CA ALA A 254 -25.98 55.83 1.35
C ALA A 254 -26.79 57.07 1.68
N ASN A 255 -28.11 56.96 1.85
CA ASN A 255 -29.03 58.04 2.18
C ASN A 255 -28.89 59.27 1.25
N GLY A 256 -28.68 59.05 -0.05
CA GLY A 256 -28.51 60.09 -1.06
C GLY A 256 -27.17 60.83 -1.05
N LYS A 257 -26.21 60.36 -0.27
CA LYS A 257 -24.82 60.82 -0.29
C LYS A 257 -23.92 59.75 -0.83
N VAL A 258 -22.94 60.15 -1.65
CA VAL A 258 -21.95 59.22 -2.22
C VAL A 258 -20.67 59.28 -1.38
N PHE A 259 -20.23 58.13 -0.92
CA PHE A 259 -18.99 57.93 -0.19
C PHE A 259 -18.10 56.98 -1.04
N ARG A 260 -16.80 56.99 -0.84
CA ARG A 260 -15.91 55.92 -1.33
C ARG A 260 -15.86 54.81 -0.27
N LEU A 261 -15.72 53.58 -0.69
CA LEU A 261 -15.59 52.44 0.22
C LEU A 261 -14.41 52.64 1.19
N GLY A 262 -13.29 53.20 0.72
CA GLY A 262 -12.11 53.47 1.54
C GLY A 262 -12.30 54.57 2.60
N ASP A 263 -13.35 55.43 2.47
CA ASP A 263 -13.67 56.47 3.48
C ASP A 263 -14.39 55.84 4.71
N ILE A 264 -15.05 54.72 4.52
CA ILE A 264 -15.91 54.10 5.51
C ILE A 264 -15.37 52.75 6.02
N ALA A 265 -14.45 52.11 5.25
CA ALA A 265 -13.88 50.83 5.58
C ALA A 265 -12.35 50.82 5.39
N GLN A 266 -11.66 50.03 6.18
CA GLN A 266 -10.25 49.75 5.95
C GLN A 266 -10.10 48.54 5.03
N ILE A 267 -9.39 48.72 3.93
CA ILE A 267 -9.16 47.63 2.95
C ILE A 267 -7.75 47.09 3.11
N LYS A 268 -7.63 45.80 3.39
CA LYS A 268 -6.35 45.15 3.61
C LYS A 268 -6.24 43.90 2.73
N ARG A 269 -5.07 43.68 2.14
CA ARG A 269 -4.70 42.39 1.52
C ARG A 269 -4.07 41.49 2.56
N GLY A 270 -4.43 40.26 2.57
CA GLY A 270 -3.89 39.23 3.48
C GLY A 270 -4.17 37.84 2.96
N TYR A 271 -3.79 36.84 3.72
CA TYR A 271 -4.06 35.46 3.38
C TYR A 271 -5.36 34.97 4.03
N ALA A 272 -5.87 33.83 3.57
CA ALA A 272 -7.02 33.17 4.21
C ALA A 272 -6.80 33.02 5.72
N ASP A 273 -7.82 33.43 6.51
CA ASP A 273 -7.80 33.38 7.95
C ASP A 273 -9.18 32.89 8.45
N PRO A 274 -9.28 31.67 9.03
CA PRO A 274 -8.16 30.72 9.30
C PRO A 274 -7.50 30.18 8.02
N PRO A 275 -6.20 29.82 8.07
CA PRO A 275 -5.51 29.19 6.93
C PRO A 275 -6.06 27.79 6.66
N GLU A 276 -6.06 27.36 5.41
CA GLU A 276 -6.55 26.02 5.04
C GLU A 276 -5.59 24.93 5.46
N SER A 277 -4.37 24.99 4.97
CA SER A 277 -3.29 24.06 5.30
C SER A 277 -1.95 24.71 5.08
N LYS A 278 -0.96 24.37 5.90
CA LYS A 278 0.38 24.93 5.81
C LYS A 278 1.41 23.83 5.63
N MET A 279 2.51 24.19 4.97
CA MET A 279 3.69 23.34 4.86
C MET A 279 4.91 24.09 5.36
N TYR A 280 5.79 23.38 6.09
CA TYR A 280 7.09 23.87 6.52
C TYR A 280 8.16 22.85 6.15
N PHE A 281 9.35 23.35 5.88
CA PHE A 281 10.54 22.53 5.68
C PHE A 281 11.64 22.99 6.65
N ASN A 282 12.11 22.10 7.49
CA ASN A 282 13.05 22.39 8.58
C ASN A 282 12.63 23.64 9.40
N GLY A 283 11.33 23.74 9.75
CA GLY A 283 10.77 24.86 10.50
C GLY A 283 10.51 26.16 9.73
N LYS A 284 10.98 26.26 8.45
CA LYS A 284 10.74 27.42 7.60
C LYS A 284 9.45 27.27 6.80
N PRO A 285 8.65 28.33 6.62
CA PRO A 285 7.49 28.30 5.71
C PRO A 285 7.89 27.87 4.30
N ALA A 286 7.09 27.01 3.69
CA ALA A 286 7.38 26.45 2.38
C ALA A 286 6.13 26.27 1.51
N VAL A 287 6.31 26.32 0.19
CA VAL A 287 5.35 25.82 -0.78
C VAL A 287 5.88 24.52 -1.38
N GLY A 288 5.12 23.44 -1.19
CA GLY A 288 5.48 22.13 -1.71
C GLY A 288 5.09 21.96 -3.18
N ILE A 289 5.94 21.31 -3.94
CA ILE A 289 5.70 20.93 -5.35
C ILE A 289 5.80 19.42 -5.42
N ALA A 290 4.65 18.75 -5.57
CA ALA A 290 4.51 17.30 -5.54
C ALA A 290 4.28 16.75 -6.96
N LEU A 291 5.12 15.81 -7.39
CA LEU A 291 5.08 15.22 -8.73
C LEU A 291 4.71 13.73 -8.66
N SER A 292 3.78 13.31 -9.52
CA SER A 292 3.48 11.90 -9.77
C SER A 292 4.00 11.46 -11.14
N MET A 293 4.40 10.18 -11.21
CA MET A 293 4.93 9.55 -12.42
C MET A 293 3.80 8.90 -13.24
N GLU A 294 3.96 8.85 -14.56
CA GLU A 294 3.06 8.07 -15.43
C GLU A 294 3.13 6.57 -15.16
N ASP A 295 2.01 5.88 -15.37
CA ASP A 295 1.92 4.43 -15.24
C ASP A 295 2.86 3.75 -16.26
N GLY A 296 3.69 2.82 -15.81
CA GLY A 296 4.71 2.16 -16.64
C GLY A 296 5.95 3.02 -16.92
N GLY A 297 6.09 4.19 -16.30
CA GLY A 297 7.28 5.04 -16.38
C GLY A 297 8.51 4.46 -15.68
N ASP A 298 9.68 5.06 -15.94
CA ASP A 298 10.94 4.68 -15.29
C ASP A 298 11.35 5.75 -14.28
N ASN A 299 11.22 5.45 -12.98
CA ASN A 299 11.61 6.34 -11.88
C ASN A 299 13.08 6.76 -11.92
N ILE A 300 13.98 5.90 -12.39
CA ILE A 300 15.41 6.23 -12.46
C ILE A 300 15.66 7.24 -13.59
N ARG A 301 14.96 7.09 -14.73
CA ARG A 301 15.02 8.04 -15.84
C ARG A 301 14.41 9.39 -15.45
N LEU A 302 13.23 9.35 -14.82
CA LEU A 302 12.57 10.54 -14.28
C LEU A 302 13.50 11.29 -13.31
N GLY A 303 14.14 10.59 -12.36
CA GLY A 303 15.07 11.19 -11.41
C GLY A 303 16.27 11.89 -12.07
N LYS A 304 16.82 11.31 -13.14
CA LYS A 304 17.91 11.93 -13.90
C LYS A 304 17.45 13.20 -14.62
N ASN A 305 16.24 13.18 -15.21
CA ASN A 305 15.67 14.33 -15.89
C ASN A 305 15.34 15.44 -14.89
N LEU A 306 14.72 15.11 -13.76
CA LEU A 306 14.45 16.04 -12.66
C LEU A 306 15.73 16.68 -12.13
N ALA A 307 16.77 15.89 -11.84
CA ALA A 307 18.04 16.43 -11.35
C ALA A 307 18.71 17.43 -12.33
N LYS A 308 18.52 17.24 -13.64
CA LYS A 308 18.99 18.17 -14.66
C LYS A 308 18.19 19.47 -14.64
N GLU A 309 16.84 19.36 -14.58
CA GLU A 309 15.98 20.55 -14.60
C GLU A 309 16.09 21.34 -13.30
N ILE A 310 16.20 20.68 -12.14
CA ILE A 310 16.41 21.32 -10.84
C ILE A 310 17.68 22.17 -10.84
N LYS A 311 18.78 21.69 -11.42
CA LYS A 311 20.02 22.48 -11.52
C LYS A 311 19.82 23.74 -12.34
N LYS A 312 19.03 23.68 -13.41
CA LYS A 312 18.67 24.84 -14.22
C LYS A 312 17.82 25.81 -13.41
N ILE A 313 16.73 25.33 -12.79
CA ILE A 313 15.82 26.11 -11.94
C ILE A 313 16.62 26.79 -10.81
N GLN A 314 17.47 26.07 -10.09
CA GLN A 314 18.29 26.63 -9.02
C GLN A 314 19.24 27.75 -9.49
N SER A 315 19.67 27.70 -10.75
CA SER A 315 20.51 28.78 -11.33
C SER A 315 19.69 30.02 -11.77
N GLU A 316 18.37 29.86 -11.94
CA GLU A 316 17.45 30.91 -12.38
C GLU A 316 16.68 31.52 -11.19
N LEU A 317 16.61 30.83 -10.06
CA LEU A 317 15.92 31.31 -8.85
C LEU A 317 16.64 32.53 -8.26
N PRO A 318 15.88 33.54 -7.82
CA PRO A 318 16.43 34.70 -7.11
C PRO A 318 17.13 34.31 -5.81
N LEU A 319 18.07 35.13 -5.36
CA LEU A 319 18.74 34.96 -4.08
C LEU A 319 17.74 34.98 -2.94
N GLY A 320 17.84 33.97 -2.04
CA GLY A 320 16.95 33.82 -0.90
C GLY A 320 15.81 32.83 -1.13
N LEU A 321 15.59 32.37 -2.38
CA LEU A 321 14.72 31.23 -2.68
C LEU A 321 15.54 29.95 -2.81
N GLU A 322 15.12 28.89 -2.13
CA GLU A 322 15.77 27.58 -2.19
C GLU A 322 14.75 26.48 -2.50
N LEU A 323 15.11 25.63 -3.47
CA LEU A 323 14.31 24.43 -3.80
C LEU A 323 14.95 23.20 -3.15
N ASN A 324 14.32 22.68 -2.10
CA ASN A 324 14.82 21.57 -1.29
C ASN A 324 14.04 20.29 -1.59
N GLN A 325 14.73 19.14 -1.59
CA GLN A 325 14.08 17.86 -1.82
C GLN A 325 13.50 17.32 -0.51
N VAL A 326 12.22 16.94 -0.54
CA VAL A 326 11.49 16.38 0.61
C VAL A 326 11.31 14.87 0.46
N ALA A 327 10.93 14.40 -0.73
CA ALA A 327 10.81 12.98 -1.03
C ALA A 327 11.52 12.67 -2.37
N ASN A 328 12.29 11.58 -2.39
CA ASN A 328 13.12 11.17 -3.52
C ASN A 328 12.91 9.70 -3.87
N GLN A 329 11.79 9.40 -4.51
CA GLN A 329 11.49 8.02 -4.90
C GLN A 329 12.49 7.44 -5.93
N PRO A 330 13.02 8.19 -6.91
CA PRO A 330 14.07 7.69 -7.81
C PRO A 330 15.28 7.09 -7.09
N GLU A 331 15.71 7.71 -5.99
CA GLU A 331 16.83 7.18 -5.20
C GLU A 331 16.45 5.92 -4.43
N VAL A 332 15.26 5.89 -3.84
CA VAL A 332 14.72 4.70 -3.16
C VAL A 332 14.62 3.53 -4.15
N VAL A 333 14.05 3.77 -5.35
CA VAL A 333 13.93 2.74 -6.40
C VAL A 333 15.31 2.28 -6.87
N LYS A 334 16.25 3.18 -7.08
CA LYS A 334 17.63 2.85 -7.45
C LYS A 334 18.29 1.96 -6.40
N ASN A 335 18.17 2.30 -5.11
CA ASN A 335 18.74 1.54 -4.02
C ASN A 335 18.08 0.16 -3.89
N SER A 336 16.75 0.08 -3.98
CA SER A 336 16.01 -1.17 -3.97
C SER A 336 16.41 -2.10 -5.13
N ILE A 337 16.47 -1.58 -6.36
CA ILE A 337 16.91 -2.36 -7.52
C ILE A 337 18.36 -2.81 -7.38
N SER A 338 19.25 -1.97 -6.82
CA SER A 338 20.64 -2.35 -6.55
C SER A 338 20.73 -3.49 -5.55
N GLU A 339 20.04 -3.38 -4.41
CA GLU A 339 19.97 -4.42 -3.36
C GLU A 339 19.47 -5.76 -3.91
N PHE A 340 18.38 -5.75 -4.69
CA PHE A 340 17.87 -6.97 -5.30
C PHE A 340 18.77 -7.51 -6.41
N SER A 341 19.44 -6.65 -7.17
CA SER A 341 20.41 -7.07 -8.18
C SER A 341 21.64 -7.73 -7.51
N GLU A 342 22.12 -7.18 -6.41
CA GLU A 342 23.18 -7.78 -5.60
C GLU A 342 22.75 -9.16 -5.07
N SER A 343 21.55 -9.25 -4.48
CA SER A 343 20.98 -10.53 -4.02
C SER A 343 20.84 -11.55 -5.15
N LEU A 344 20.46 -11.12 -6.35
CA LEU A 344 20.39 -11.98 -7.54
C LEU A 344 21.78 -12.47 -7.97
N TYR A 345 22.80 -11.59 -8.01
CA TYR A 345 24.17 -11.96 -8.33
C TYR A 345 24.75 -12.92 -7.28
N GLU A 346 24.54 -12.65 -5.99
CA GLU A 346 24.96 -13.54 -4.90
C GLU A 346 24.31 -14.93 -5.05
N ALA A 347 23.00 -14.98 -5.27
CA ALA A 347 22.28 -16.23 -5.49
C ALA A 347 22.81 -16.99 -6.72
N ILE A 348 23.07 -16.31 -7.82
CA ILE A 348 23.69 -16.91 -9.02
C ILE A 348 25.05 -17.51 -8.68
N ILE A 349 25.93 -16.76 -8.03
CA ILE A 349 27.27 -17.21 -7.65
C ILE A 349 27.20 -18.42 -6.72
N ILE A 350 26.33 -18.39 -5.72
CA ILE A 350 26.13 -19.51 -4.78
C ILE A 350 25.69 -20.76 -5.54
N VAL A 351 24.67 -20.67 -6.40
CA VAL A 351 24.15 -21.79 -7.18
C VAL A 351 25.21 -22.33 -8.14
N LEU A 352 26.00 -21.45 -8.78
CA LEU A 352 27.12 -21.86 -9.66
C LEU A 352 28.20 -22.61 -8.89
N VAL A 353 28.63 -22.07 -7.74
CA VAL A 353 29.64 -22.72 -6.88
C VAL A 353 29.16 -24.10 -6.43
N VAL A 354 27.94 -24.20 -5.93
CA VAL A 354 27.35 -25.47 -5.47
C VAL A 354 27.29 -26.48 -6.62
N SER A 355 26.83 -26.05 -7.79
CA SER A 355 26.75 -26.93 -8.99
C SER A 355 28.12 -27.43 -9.43
N LEU A 356 29.15 -26.58 -9.42
CA LEU A 356 30.51 -26.93 -9.76
C LEU A 356 31.13 -27.94 -8.76
N PHE A 357 30.88 -27.75 -7.46
CA PHE A 357 31.40 -28.64 -6.43
C PHE A 357 30.69 -30.01 -6.41
N SER A 358 29.35 -29.99 -6.59
CA SER A 358 28.51 -31.18 -6.42
C SER A 358 28.53 -32.10 -7.64
N LEU A 359 28.54 -31.56 -8.87
CA LEU A 359 28.45 -32.30 -10.13
C LEU A 359 29.80 -32.40 -10.86
N GLY A 360 30.81 -31.72 -10.31
CA GLY A 360 32.12 -31.66 -10.96
C GLY A 360 32.19 -30.56 -12.05
N ARG A 361 33.44 -30.26 -12.48
CA ARG A 361 33.68 -29.06 -13.33
C ARG A 361 32.94 -29.07 -14.66
N ARG A 362 32.78 -30.22 -15.34
CA ARG A 362 32.20 -30.24 -16.69
C ARG A 362 30.69 -30.18 -16.68
N SER A 363 30.06 -30.99 -15.85
CA SER A 363 28.60 -30.97 -15.66
C SER A 363 28.13 -29.66 -15.03
N GLY A 364 28.91 -29.10 -14.10
CA GLY A 364 28.67 -27.79 -13.52
C GLY A 364 28.75 -26.64 -14.53
N TYR A 365 29.67 -26.66 -15.50
CA TYR A 365 29.72 -25.64 -16.57
C TYR A 365 28.47 -25.67 -17.48
N VAL A 366 27.94 -26.85 -17.79
CA VAL A 366 26.70 -26.98 -18.58
C VAL A 366 25.57 -26.25 -17.89
N ILE A 367 25.39 -26.53 -16.61
CA ILE A 367 24.35 -25.87 -15.81
C ILE A 367 24.58 -24.33 -15.69
N SER A 368 25.84 -23.93 -15.48
CA SER A 368 26.25 -22.54 -15.41
C SER A 368 25.86 -21.71 -16.65
N CYS A 369 25.90 -22.35 -17.84
CA CYS A 369 25.48 -21.70 -19.08
C CYS A 369 23.96 -21.61 -19.23
N CYS A 370 23.19 -22.51 -18.60
CA CYS A 370 21.72 -22.50 -18.68
C CYS A 370 21.12 -21.37 -17.88
N ILE A 371 21.68 -21.02 -16.71
CA ILE A 371 21.12 -20.02 -15.78
C ILE A 371 20.94 -18.64 -16.42
N PRO A 372 21.97 -18.00 -17.03
CA PRO A 372 21.81 -16.68 -17.63
C PRO A 372 20.79 -16.68 -18.77
N LEU A 373 20.72 -17.77 -19.55
CA LEU A 373 19.75 -17.89 -20.65
C LEU A 373 18.31 -17.89 -20.12
N ILE A 374 18.04 -18.64 -19.06
CA ILE A 374 16.71 -18.70 -18.44
C ILE A 374 16.31 -17.34 -17.88
N LEU A 375 17.21 -16.67 -17.14
CA LEU A 375 16.93 -15.36 -16.55
C LEU A 375 16.70 -14.29 -17.62
N LEU A 376 17.51 -14.24 -18.66
CA LEU A 376 17.32 -13.29 -19.75
C LEU A 376 16.06 -13.61 -20.56
N GLY A 377 15.73 -14.89 -20.72
CA GLY A 377 14.45 -15.31 -21.27
C GLY A 377 13.26 -14.91 -20.40
N ALA A 378 13.41 -14.92 -19.07
CA ALA A 378 12.38 -14.45 -18.16
C ALA A 378 12.13 -12.93 -18.33
N PHE A 379 13.18 -12.12 -18.54
CA PHE A 379 13.00 -10.71 -18.86
C PHE A 379 12.25 -10.47 -20.18
N CYS A 380 12.48 -11.32 -21.21
CA CYS A 380 11.68 -11.28 -22.44
C CYS A 380 10.20 -11.57 -22.17
N GLY A 381 9.92 -12.57 -21.33
CA GLY A 381 8.58 -12.93 -20.94
C GLY A 381 7.88 -11.82 -20.12
N MET A 382 8.61 -11.21 -19.19
CA MET A 382 8.12 -10.06 -18.42
C MET A 382 7.79 -8.86 -19.32
N TYR A 383 8.67 -8.56 -20.28
CA TYR A 383 8.43 -7.51 -21.27
C TYR A 383 7.18 -7.77 -22.13
N ALA A 384 7.00 -9.01 -22.58
CA ALA A 384 5.82 -9.40 -23.35
C ALA A 384 4.51 -9.33 -22.57
N LEU A 385 4.55 -9.53 -21.25
CA LEU A 385 3.39 -9.43 -20.36
C LEU A 385 3.20 -8.04 -19.73
N GLY A 386 4.10 -7.08 -19.97
CA GLY A 386 4.06 -5.76 -19.37
C GLY A 386 4.31 -5.78 -17.85
N ILE A 387 5.17 -6.65 -17.36
CA ILE A 387 5.55 -6.74 -15.94
C ILE A 387 6.84 -5.97 -15.73
N ASP A 388 6.78 -4.87 -14.99
CA ASP A 388 7.92 -4.01 -14.69
C ASP A 388 8.90 -4.62 -13.66
N LEU A 389 10.09 -4.01 -13.57
CA LEU A 389 11.08 -4.34 -12.55
C LEU A 389 10.73 -3.60 -11.25
N HIS A 390 10.32 -4.35 -10.26
CA HIS A 390 10.00 -3.88 -8.92
C HIS A 390 10.34 -4.97 -7.89
N LYS A 391 10.29 -4.64 -6.59
CA LYS A 391 10.71 -5.56 -5.51
C LYS A 391 10.06 -6.95 -5.57
N VAL A 392 8.79 -7.06 -6.01
CA VAL A 392 8.10 -8.36 -6.09
C VAL A 392 8.57 -9.17 -7.30
N SER A 393 8.69 -8.58 -8.48
CA SER A 393 9.14 -9.29 -9.70
C SER A 393 10.61 -9.73 -9.60
N LEU A 394 11.48 -8.87 -9.05
CA LEU A 394 12.90 -9.20 -8.84
C LEU A 394 13.07 -10.27 -7.77
N GLY A 395 12.33 -10.18 -6.65
CA GLY A 395 12.33 -11.22 -5.63
C GLY A 395 11.82 -12.56 -6.15
N ALA A 396 10.80 -12.56 -7.03
CA ALA A 396 10.33 -13.78 -7.70
C ALA A 396 11.44 -14.45 -8.53
N LEU A 397 12.26 -13.66 -9.22
CA LEU A 397 13.42 -14.19 -9.97
C LEU A 397 14.46 -14.83 -9.04
N VAL A 398 14.75 -14.20 -7.88
CA VAL A 398 15.70 -14.78 -6.89
C VAL A 398 15.13 -16.07 -6.30
N VAL A 399 13.85 -16.11 -5.93
CA VAL A 399 13.17 -17.31 -5.42
C VAL A 399 13.19 -18.41 -6.48
N SER A 400 12.92 -18.08 -7.75
CA SER A 400 12.93 -19.06 -8.84
C SER A 400 14.32 -19.65 -9.09
N LEU A 401 15.38 -18.86 -8.86
CA LEU A 401 16.76 -19.25 -9.18
C LEU A 401 17.18 -20.56 -8.48
N GLY A 402 16.78 -20.74 -7.22
CA GLY A 402 17.03 -21.97 -6.49
C GLY A 402 16.35 -23.20 -7.10
N MET A 403 15.18 -23.01 -7.72
CA MET A 403 14.35 -24.09 -8.28
C MET A 403 14.58 -24.33 -9.78
N LEU A 404 15.11 -23.33 -10.52
CA LEU A 404 15.27 -23.42 -11.98
C LEU A 404 16.39 -24.36 -12.41
N VAL A 405 17.33 -24.63 -11.52
CA VAL A 405 18.51 -25.47 -11.82
C VAL A 405 18.18 -26.96 -11.73
N ASP A 406 17.12 -27.30 -10.99
CA ASP A 406 16.75 -28.69 -10.66
C ASP A 406 16.55 -29.59 -11.91
N ASP A 407 15.82 -29.05 -12.92
CA ASP A 407 15.53 -29.82 -14.15
C ASP A 407 16.82 -30.10 -14.95
N ALA A 408 17.71 -29.11 -15.04
CA ALA A 408 18.98 -29.25 -15.72
C ALA A 408 19.91 -30.21 -14.99
N ILE A 409 19.95 -30.19 -13.66
CA ILE A 409 20.74 -31.10 -12.81
C ILE A 409 20.35 -32.55 -13.12
N VAL A 410 19.04 -32.85 -13.05
CA VAL A 410 18.54 -34.21 -13.24
C VAL A 410 18.89 -34.75 -14.64
N VAL A 411 18.73 -33.95 -15.70
CA VAL A 411 19.04 -34.35 -17.08
C VAL A 411 20.56 -34.58 -17.24
N VAL A 412 21.39 -33.64 -16.76
CA VAL A 412 22.86 -33.72 -16.89
C VAL A 412 23.44 -34.88 -16.07
N GLU A 413 22.93 -35.09 -14.85
CA GLU A 413 23.37 -36.20 -13.99
C GLU A 413 23.03 -37.56 -14.61
N LEU A 414 21.82 -37.74 -15.13
CA LEU A 414 21.42 -38.96 -15.78
C LEU A 414 22.22 -39.22 -17.06
N MET A 415 22.54 -38.16 -17.83
CA MET A 415 23.47 -38.28 -18.97
C MET A 415 24.85 -38.76 -18.51
N GLU A 416 25.39 -38.15 -17.43
CA GLU A 416 26.71 -38.51 -16.88
C GLU A 416 26.73 -39.97 -16.40
N VAL A 417 25.73 -40.42 -15.67
CA VAL A 417 25.58 -41.79 -15.19
C VAL A 417 25.55 -42.77 -16.36
N LYS A 418 24.73 -42.50 -17.39
CA LYS A 418 24.65 -43.42 -18.58
C LYS A 418 25.92 -43.41 -19.42
N MET A 419 26.61 -42.27 -19.51
CA MET A 419 27.94 -42.23 -20.17
C MET A 419 28.99 -42.97 -19.35
N SER A 420 28.95 -43.00 -18.04
CA SER A 420 29.85 -43.75 -17.18
C SER A 420 29.61 -45.27 -17.26
N GLU A 421 28.36 -45.70 -17.56
CA GLU A 421 28.00 -47.11 -17.90
C GLU A 421 28.47 -47.51 -19.31
N GLY A 422 29.15 -46.62 -20.05
CA GLY A 422 29.69 -46.93 -21.39
C GLY A 422 28.74 -46.64 -22.55
N TRP A 423 27.61 -45.95 -22.32
CA TRP A 423 26.71 -45.59 -23.41
C TRP A 423 27.29 -44.50 -24.31
N GLU A 424 26.95 -44.56 -25.58
CA GLU A 424 27.26 -43.51 -26.56
C GLU A 424 26.55 -42.19 -26.14
N ARG A 425 27.24 -41.05 -26.26
CA ARG A 425 26.78 -39.74 -25.83
C ARG A 425 25.37 -39.38 -26.34
N MET A 426 25.11 -39.66 -27.63
CA MET A 426 23.81 -39.41 -28.25
C MET A 426 22.71 -40.26 -27.61
N LYS A 427 22.98 -41.51 -27.36
CA LYS A 427 22.04 -42.44 -26.74
C LYS A 427 21.81 -42.11 -25.28
N ALA A 428 22.85 -41.69 -24.57
CA ALA A 428 22.74 -41.23 -23.17
C ALA A 428 21.85 -39.99 -23.06
N ALA A 429 22.03 -38.97 -23.93
CA ALA A 429 21.18 -37.76 -23.95
C ALA A 429 19.71 -38.07 -24.34
N SER A 430 19.53 -38.93 -25.38
CA SER A 430 18.20 -39.36 -25.80
C SER A 430 17.46 -40.12 -24.68
N TYR A 431 18.15 -41.00 -23.98
CA TYR A 431 17.61 -41.75 -22.85
C TYR A 431 17.26 -40.84 -21.68
N ALA A 432 18.15 -39.93 -21.30
CA ALA A 432 17.89 -38.97 -20.21
C ALA A 432 16.63 -38.15 -20.47
N PHE A 433 16.48 -37.61 -21.68
CA PHE A 433 15.27 -36.89 -22.04
C PHE A 433 14.02 -37.77 -22.04
N LYS A 434 14.07 -38.97 -22.69
CA LYS A 434 12.92 -39.86 -22.77
C LYS A 434 12.43 -40.32 -21.40
N THR A 435 13.33 -40.50 -20.45
CA THR A 435 13.01 -40.95 -19.10
C THR A 435 12.50 -39.83 -18.22
N CYS A 436 13.06 -38.61 -18.32
CA CYS A 436 12.82 -37.54 -17.34
C CYS A 436 11.92 -36.41 -17.85
N ALA A 437 11.80 -36.21 -19.19
CA ALA A 437 11.13 -34.99 -19.70
C ALA A 437 9.71 -34.82 -19.24
N TRP A 438 8.89 -35.86 -19.29
CA TRP A 438 7.49 -35.78 -18.86
C TRP A 438 7.33 -35.66 -17.34
N PRO A 439 8.01 -36.48 -16.50
CA PRO A 439 8.00 -36.30 -15.05
C PRO A 439 8.48 -34.92 -14.63
N LEU A 440 9.54 -34.37 -15.22
CA LEU A 440 10.05 -33.04 -14.92
C LEU A 440 9.04 -31.96 -15.30
N LEU A 441 8.39 -32.07 -16.48
CA LEU A 441 7.35 -31.10 -16.86
C LEU A 441 6.17 -31.11 -15.86
N CYS A 442 5.67 -32.30 -15.52
CA CYS A 442 4.62 -32.44 -14.53
C CYS A 442 5.04 -31.81 -13.17
N GLY A 443 6.26 -32.10 -12.72
CA GLY A 443 6.82 -31.55 -11.51
C GLY A 443 6.94 -30.02 -11.54
N THR A 444 7.41 -29.48 -12.66
CA THR A 444 7.53 -28.03 -12.89
C THR A 444 6.16 -27.35 -12.88
N VAL A 445 5.16 -27.93 -13.57
CA VAL A 445 3.79 -27.41 -13.58
C VAL A 445 3.15 -27.50 -12.18
N ILE A 446 3.37 -28.59 -11.43
CA ILE A 446 2.91 -28.71 -10.04
C ILE A 446 3.52 -27.63 -9.15
N THR A 447 4.82 -27.32 -9.34
CA THR A 447 5.47 -26.23 -8.60
C THR A 447 4.85 -24.86 -8.96
N CYS A 448 4.58 -24.61 -10.26
CA CYS A 448 3.88 -23.40 -10.70
C CYS A 448 2.47 -23.32 -10.08
N LEU A 449 1.73 -24.43 -10.04
CA LEU A 449 0.41 -24.48 -9.41
C LEU A 449 0.45 -24.17 -7.91
N GLY A 450 1.55 -24.44 -7.21
CA GLY A 450 1.75 -24.01 -5.83
C GLY A 450 1.66 -22.49 -5.63
N PHE A 451 2.03 -21.69 -6.64
CA PHE A 451 1.91 -20.25 -6.64
C PHE A 451 0.58 -19.74 -7.21
N MET A 452 -0.25 -20.61 -7.83
CA MET A 452 -1.51 -20.23 -8.48
C MET A 452 -2.49 -19.51 -7.55
N PRO A 453 -2.65 -19.88 -6.25
CA PRO A 453 -3.58 -19.21 -5.36
C PRO A 453 -3.35 -17.70 -5.24
N ILE A 454 -2.13 -17.23 -5.42
CA ILE A 454 -1.77 -15.80 -5.37
C ILE A 454 -2.43 -15.04 -6.54
N ALA A 455 -2.37 -15.60 -7.75
CA ALA A 455 -2.88 -14.95 -8.95
C ALA A 455 -4.41 -14.93 -9.03
N PHE A 456 -5.07 -15.88 -8.36
CA PHE A 456 -6.53 -16.05 -8.41
C PHE A 456 -7.22 -15.71 -7.08
N SER A 457 -6.49 -15.15 -6.12
CA SER A 457 -7.05 -14.66 -4.86
C SER A 457 -7.67 -13.27 -5.04
N ASP A 458 -8.85 -13.11 -4.48
CA ASP A 458 -9.59 -11.86 -4.46
C ASP A 458 -9.17 -11.01 -3.24
N SER A 459 -7.90 -10.58 -3.16
CA SER A 459 -7.43 -9.70 -2.07
C SER A 459 -6.45 -8.65 -2.54
N SER A 460 -6.45 -7.49 -1.90
CA SER A 460 -5.53 -6.39 -2.20
C SER A 460 -4.06 -6.80 -2.03
N ALA A 461 -3.74 -7.61 -1.02
CA ALA A 461 -2.39 -8.14 -0.82
C ALA A 461 -1.97 -9.09 -1.95
N SER A 462 -2.90 -9.91 -2.48
CA SER A 462 -2.62 -10.78 -3.61
C SER A 462 -2.48 -10.00 -4.92
N GLU A 463 -3.23 -8.92 -5.12
CA GLU A 463 -3.05 -7.99 -6.25
C GLU A 463 -1.64 -7.39 -6.23
N PHE A 464 -1.19 -6.96 -5.04
CA PHE A 464 0.18 -6.48 -4.82
C PHE A 464 1.26 -7.53 -5.14
N ALA A 465 1.02 -8.81 -4.81
CA ALA A 465 1.95 -9.92 -5.10
C ALA A 465 1.67 -10.61 -6.46
N SER A 466 0.77 -10.09 -7.29
CA SER A 466 0.25 -10.75 -8.50
C SER A 466 1.32 -11.10 -9.52
N SER A 467 2.39 -10.33 -9.63
CA SER A 467 3.52 -10.58 -10.53
C SER A 467 4.34 -11.82 -10.16
N LEU A 468 4.23 -12.32 -8.92
CA LEU A 468 4.98 -13.48 -8.45
C LEU A 468 4.67 -14.74 -9.28
N PHE A 469 3.38 -15.05 -9.46
CA PHE A 469 2.95 -16.24 -10.20
C PHE A 469 3.40 -16.26 -11.67
N PRO A 470 3.16 -15.23 -12.52
CA PRO A 470 3.59 -15.25 -13.90
C PRO A 470 5.10 -15.24 -14.05
N VAL A 471 5.86 -14.49 -13.23
CA VAL A 471 7.33 -14.50 -13.29
C VAL A 471 7.90 -15.87 -12.95
N MET A 472 7.40 -16.48 -11.86
CA MET A 472 7.78 -17.85 -11.48
C MET A 472 7.45 -18.86 -12.57
N THR A 473 6.23 -18.78 -13.14
CA THR A 473 5.78 -19.71 -14.18
C THR A 473 6.62 -19.60 -15.45
N ILE A 474 6.89 -18.37 -15.91
CA ILE A 474 7.76 -18.15 -17.08
C ILE A 474 9.14 -18.72 -16.82
N THR A 475 9.73 -18.41 -15.68
CA THR A 475 11.11 -18.84 -15.36
C THR A 475 11.23 -20.35 -15.27
N LEU A 476 10.29 -21.01 -14.58
CA LEU A 476 10.31 -22.47 -14.42
C LEU A 476 10.02 -23.23 -15.73
N LEU A 477 9.05 -22.75 -16.53
CA LEU A 477 8.78 -23.37 -17.84
C LEU A 477 9.95 -23.17 -18.82
N LEU A 478 10.61 -22.00 -18.79
CA LEU A 478 11.84 -21.79 -19.57
C LEU A 478 12.97 -22.71 -19.09
N SER A 479 13.08 -22.96 -17.78
CA SER A 479 14.05 -23.92 -17.23
C SER A 479 13.84 -25.32 -17.82
N TRP A 480 12.62 -25.82 -17.82
CA TRP A 480 12.30 -27.09 -18.43
C TRP A 480 12.65 -27.12 -19.94
N LEU A 481 12.31 -26.04 -20.69
CA LEU A 481 12.61 -25.95 -22.12
C LEU A 481 14.12 -25.97 -22.39
N VAL A 482 14.90 -25.21 -21.59
CA VAL A 482 16.38 -25.17 -21.70
C VAL A 482 16.99 -26.50 -21.31
N SER A 483 16.43 -27.16 -20.29
CA SER A 483 16.85 -28.54 -19.89
C SER A 483 16.55 -29.60 -20.95
N ALA A 484 15.49 -29.39 -21.74
CA ALA A 484 15.10 -30.24 -22.85
C ALA A 484 15.92 -30.00 -24.14
N THR A 485 16.52 -28.81 -24.30
CA THR A 485 17.17 -28.39 -25.55
C THR A 485 18.67 -28.12 -25.38
N LEU A 486 19.02 -27.01 -24.66
CA LEU A 486 20.43 -26.59 -24.56
C LEU A 486 21.26 -27.48 -23.65
N ALA A 487 20.74 -27.94 -22.52
CA ALA A 487 21.51 -28.78 -21.58
C ALA A 487 21.97 -30.09 -22.21
N PRO A 488 21.16 -30.86 -22.99
CA PRO A 488 21.63 -32.02 -23.73
C PRO A 488 22.66 -31.69 -24.81
N VAL A 489 22.57 -30.55 -25.50
CA VAL A 489 23.53 -30.12 -26.52
C VAL A 489 24.88 -29.84 -25.89
N LEU A 490 24.92 -29.02 -24.83
CA LEU A 490 26.17 -28.73 -24.12
C LEU A 490 26.74 -29.98 -23.41
N GLY A 491 25.88 -30.82 -22.85
CA GLY A 491 26.24 -32.05 -22.23
C GLY A 491 26.90 -33.02 -23.23
N TYR A 492 26.34 -33.14 -24.44
CA TYR A 492 26.92 -33.92 -25.53
C TYR A 492 28.33 -33.44 -25.92
N GLU A 493 28.59 -32.12 -25.93
CA GLU A 493 29.88 -31.58 -26.35
C GLU A 493 30.94 -31.61 -25.22
N TRP A 494 30.55 -31.29 -23.99
CA TRP A 494 31.49 -31.01 -22.89
C TRP A 494 31.69 -32.16 -21.91
N ILE A 495 30.66 -32.99 -21.67
CA ILE A 495 30.79 -34.15 -20.78
C ILE A 495 31.56 -35.25 -21.45
N ARG A 496 32.64 -35.71 -20.80
CA ARG A 496 33.43 -36.85 -21.26
C ARG A 496 33.22 -38.02 -20.31
N PRO A 497 33.08 -39.23 -20.82
CA PRO A 497 32.92 -40.42 -19.98
C PRO A 497 34.12 -40.57 -19.06
N THR A 498 33.90 -40.59 -17.78
CA THR A 498 34.86 -41.04 -16.76
C THR A 498 34.40 -42.43 -16.37
N VAL A 499 35.21 -43.46 -16.60
CA VAL A 499 34.88 -44.82 -16.16
C VAL A 499 34.82 -44.80 -14.62
N ILE A 500 33.61 -44.88 -14.08
CA ILE A 500 33.41 -45.04 -12.63
C ILE A 500 33.44 -46.53 -12.32
N LYS A 501 34.30 -46.94 -11.39
CA LYS A 501 34.26 -48.28 -10.81
C LYS A 501 32.91 -48.48 -10.11
N GLU A 502 32.38 -49.72 -10.09
CA GLU A 502 31.07 -50.18 -9.59
C GLU A 502 30.71 -49.80 -8.13
N GLU A 503 31.57 -49.10 -7.41
CA GLU A 503 31.43 -48.80 -5.96
C GLU A 503 30.79 -47.46 -5.61
N SER A 504 30.08 -46.76 -6.52
CA SER A 504 29.57 -45.38 -6.31
C SER A 504 28.59 -45.24 -5.15
N TYR A 505 27.88 -46.28 -4.75
CA TYR A 505 26.89 -46.28 -3.68
C TYR A 505 27.27 -47.17 -2.49
N ASP A 506 28.53 -47.60 -2.35
CA ASP A 506 29.03 -48.45 -1.26
C ASP A 506 29.99 -47.68 -0.32
N THR A 507 29.68 -46.45 -0.05
CA THR A 507 30.43 -45.65 0.94
C THR A 507 29.86 -45.85 2.35
N PRO A 508 30.67 -45.62 3.43
CA PRO A 508 30.20 -45.75 4.81
C PRO A 508 28.94 -44.89 5.09
N PHE A 509 28.80 -43.80 4.38
CA PHE A 509 27.62 -42.93 4.51
C PHE A 509 26.35 -43.58 3.92
N TYR A 510 26.43 -44.09 2.68
CA TYR A 510 25.29 -44.77 2.06
C TYR A 510 24.91 -46.05 2.80
N ASN A 511 25.89 -46.76 3.37
CA ASN A 511 25.62 -47.95 4.19
C ASN A 511 24.90 -47.63 5.48
N LYS A 512 25.24 -46.51 6.15
CA LYS A 512 24.46 -46.05 7.29
C LYS A 512 23.05 -45.62 6.91
N PHE A 513 22.88 -44.93 5.78
CA PHE A 513 21.55 -44.52 5.29
C PHE A 513 20.71 -45.76 4.90
N ARG A 514 21.33 -46.78 4.23
CA ARG A 514 20.68 -48.04 3.92
C ARG A 514 20.21 -48.72 5.20
N SER A 515 21.05 -48.78 6.24
CA SER A 515 20.70 -49.38 7.53
C SER A 515 19.54 -48.59 8.22
N LEU A 516 19.53 -47.27 8.13
CA LEU A 516 18.43 -46.43 8.62
C LEU A 516 17.12 -46.75 7.90
N LEU A 517 17.15 -46.85 6.57
CA LEU A 517 15.97 -47.17 5.76
C LEU A 517 15.44 -48.57 6.08
N GLN A 518 16.33 -49.58 6.17
CA GLN A 518 15.94 -50.95 6.54
C GLN A 518 15.34 -51.01 7.95
N TRP A 519 15.92 -50.28 8.91
CA TRP A 519 15.35 -50.17 10.24
C TRP A 519 13.95 -49.48 10.21
N SER A 520 13.81 -48.43 9.45
CA SER A 520 12.55 -47.71 9.28
C SER A 520 11.47 -48.58 8.61
N LEU A 521 11.84 -49.34 7.60
CA LEU A 521 10.95 -50.29 6.92
C LEU A 521 10.55 -51.48 7.79
N SER A 522 11.38 -51.89 8.77
CA SER A 522 11.06 -52.94 9.74
C SER A 522 10.18 -52.40 10.89
N HIS A 523 10.29 -51.10 11.27
CA HIS A 523 9.54 -50.48 12.34
C HIS A 523 8.50 -49.45 11.83
N ARG A 524 7.71 -49.81 10.80
CA ARG A 524 6.82 -48.89 10.05
C ARG A 524 5.86 -48.08 10.94
N ALA A 525 5.19 -48.77 11.90
CA ALA A 525 4.24 -48.14 12.83
C ALA A 525 4.92 -47.11 13.71
N LEU A 526 6.15 -47.37 14.17
CA LEU A 526 6.93 -46.45 14.99
C LEU A 526 7.29 -45.20 14.19
N VAL A 527 7.77 -45.34 12.97
CA VAL A 527 8.15 -44.21 12.10
C VAL A 527 6.96 -43.33 11.78
N VAL A 528 5.81 -43.90 11.41
CA VAL A 528 4.57 -43.14 11.19
C VAL A 528 4.11 -42.46 12.49
N GLY A 529 4.17 -43.16 13.65
CA GLY A 529 3.82 -42.59 14.94
C GLY A 529 4.70 -41.40 15.34
N ILE A 530 6.02 -41.49 15.15
CA ILE A 530 6.95 -40.39 15.37
C ILE A 530 6.63 -39.21 14.44
N THR A 531 6.39 -39.46 13.16
CA THR A 531 6.07 -38.42 12.16
C THR A 531 4.78 -37.70 12.53
N VAL A 532 3.72 -38.42 12.87
CA VAL A 532 2.44 -37.82 13.31
C VAL A 532 2.62 -37.08 14.63
N GLY A 533 3.41 -37.60 15.55
CA GLY A 533 3.74 -36.93 16.82
C GLY A 533 4.50 -35.63 16.62
N LEU A 534 5.51 -35.60 15.71
CA LEU A 534 6.25 -34.39 15.36
C LEU A 534 5.34 -33.38 14.67
N PHE A 535 4.44 -33.83 13.81
CA PHE A 535 3.48 -32.95 13.14
C PHE A 535 2.51 -32.32 14.13
N ALA A 536 1.92 -33.13 15.04
CA ALA A 536 1.06 -32.62 16.07
C ALA A 536 1.78 -31.63 17.02
N PHE A 537 3.02 -31.96 17.39
CA PHE A 537 3.87 -31.08 18.20
C PHE A 537 4.18 -29.76 17.46
N SER A 538 4.46 -29.82 16.15
CA SER A 538 4.71 -28.61 15.37
C SER A 538 3.45 -27.72 15.30
N ILE A 539 2.26 -28.30 15.12
CA ILE A 539 1.00 -27.53 15.17
C ILE A 539 0.79 -26.88 16.55
N PHE A 540 1.14 -27.57 17.63
CA PHE A 540 1.11 -26.96 18.96
C PHE A 540 2.08 -25.78 19.07
N MET A 541 3.29 -25.93 18.54
CA MET A 541 4.31 -24.87 18.50
C MET A 541 3.91 -23.66 17.65
N LEU A 542 2.97 -23.79 16.72
CA LEU A 542 2.43 -22.68 15.92
C LEU A 542 1.82 -21.57 16.80
N ASN A 543 1.32 -21.90 17.99
CA ASN A 543 0.79 -20.90 18.92
C ASN A 543 1.87 -19.96 19.49
N PHE A 544 3.13 -20.31 19.40
CA PHE A 544 4.27 -19.50 19.86
C PHE A 544 4.92 -18.70 18.72
N VAL A 545 4.51 -18.91 17.47
CA VAL A 545 4.98 -18.13 16.34
C VAL A 545 4.26 -16.79 16.32
N LYS A 546 5.03 -15.69 16.24
CA LYS A 546 4.49 -14.33 16.11
C LYS A 546 3.67 -14.21 14.83
N LYS A 547 2.55 -13.48 14.89
CA LYS A 547 1.66 -13.24 13.74
C LYS A 547 1.70 -11.77 13.38
N GLU A 548 2.16 -11.48 12.16
CA GLU A 548 2.22 -10.13 11.63
C GLU A 548 1.77 -10.14 10.17
N PHE A 549 1.00 -9.13 9.75
CA PHE A 549 0.51 -9.11 8.36
C PHE A 549 1.64 -8.77 7.39
N PHE A 550 2.23 -7.59 7.55
CA PHE A 550 3.43 -7.14 6.83
C PHE A 550 4.40 -6.46 7.80
N PRO A 551 5.71 -6.65 7.63
CA PRO A 551 6.71 -5.97 8.44
C PRO A 551 6.80 -4.47 8.09
N ALA A 552 7.43 -3.69 8.97
CA ALA A 552 7.77 -2.31 8.71
C ALA A 552 8.80 -2.19 7.57
N SER A 553 8.77 -1.07 6.81
CA SER A 553 9.74 -0.85 5.74
C SER A 553 11.13 -0.47 6.27
N VAL A 554 12.13 -0.68 5.41
CA VAL A 554 13.53 -0.22 5.62
C VAL A 554 13.74 1.25 5.19
N ARG A 555 12.67 2.02 5.02
CA ARG A 555 12.76 3.42 4.63
C ARG A 555 13.15 4.29 5.81
N PRO A 556 13.93 5.38 5.59
CA PRO A 556 14.38 6.27 6.65
C PRO A 556 13.29 7.22 7.17
N GLU A 557 12.15 7.29 6.48
CA GLU A 557 11.05 8.18 6.85
C GLU A 557 10.26 7.64 8.03
N LEU A 558 9.98 8.53 8.99
CA LEU A 558 9.10 8.33 10.14
C LEU A 558 7.90 9.28 10.01
N LEU A 559 6.70 8.76 10.07
CA LEU A 559 5.47 9.54 10.11
C LEU A 559 5.12 9.84 11.56
N VAL A 560 5.09 11.11 11.93
CA VAL A 560 4.72 11.57 13.27
C VAL A 560 3.40 12.31 13.15
N GLU A 561 2.34 11.72 13.68
CA GLU A 561 0.99 12.28 13.69
C GLU A 561 0.75 13.02 15.01
N LEU A 562 0.37 14.29 14.92
CA LEU A 562 0.02 15.13 16.04
C LEU A 562 -1.49 15.43 15.97
N ASN A 563 -2.20 15.05 17.02
CA ASN A 563 -3.63 15.29 17.14
C ASN A 563 -3.90 16.06 18.42
N LEU A 564 -4.53 17.22 18.29
CA LEU A 564 -5.08 17.97 19.40
C LEU A 564 -6.53 17.58 19.68
N PRO A 565 -7.11 17.93 20.83
CA PRO A 565 -8.53 17.72 21.11
C PRO A 565 -9.42 18.29 20.01
N GLU A 566 -10.57 17.64 19.78
CA GLU A 566 -11.55 18.12 18.80
C GLU A 566 -12.04 19.55 19.17
N GLY A 567 -12.14 20.41 18.17
CA GLY A 567 -12.46 21.84 18.36
C GLY A 567 -11.23 22.73 18.53
N SER A 568 -10.00 22.16 18.55
CA SER A 568 -8.79 22.98 18.52
C SER A 568 -8.66 23.71 17.18
N SER A 569 -8.18 24.96 17.22
CA SER A 569 -7.97 25.76 16.02
C SER A 569 -6.73 25.31 15.26
N ILE A 570 -6.72 25.50 13.94
CA ILE A 570 -5.52 25.24 13.11
C ILE A 570 -4.30 26.06 13.58
N LYS A 571 -4.53 27.23 14.17
CA LYS A 571 -3.45 28.06 14.73
C LYS A 571 -2.78 27.39 15.93
N THR A 572 -3.58 26.85 16.86
CA THR A 572 -3.05 26.08 18.00
C THR A 572 -2.31 24.82 17.53
N THR A 573 -2.84 24.17 16.49
CA THR A 573 -2.21 22.99 15.88
C THR A 573 -0.88 23.35 15.22
N ASP A 574 -0.81 24.48 14.53
CA ASP A 574 0.41 25.03 13.93
C ASP A 574 1.48 25.31 15.02
N GLU A 575 1.10 25.99 16.09
CA GLU A 575 1.98 26.29 17.22
C GLU A 575 2.55 25.01 17.87
N ALA A 576 1.70 24.00 18.09
CA ALA A 576 2.12 22.71 18.63
C ALA A 576 3.05 21.94 17.67
N ALA A 577 2.75 21.94 16.38
CA ALA A 577 3.56 21.30 15.35
C ALA A 577 4.94 21.97 15.21
N GLN A 578 4.99 23.32 15.21
CA GLN A 578 6.23 24.09 15.20
C GLN A 578 7.06 23.86 16.45
N LYS A 579 6.42 23.79 17.63
CA LYS A 579 7.10 23.46 18.88
C LYS A 579 7.77 22.08 18.81
N LEU A 580 7.05 21.07 18.30
CA LEU A 580 7.63 19.72 18.12
C LEU A 580 8.78 19.74 17.11
N THR A 581 8.61 20.42 15.96
CA THR A 581 9.66 20.56 14.95
C THR A 581 10.93 21.16 15.55
N LYS A 582 10.79 22.23 16.36
CA LYS A 582 11.93 22.90 17.01
C LYS A 582 12.65 22.02 18.03
N LEU A 583 11.92 21.13 18.72
CA LEU A 583 12.51 20.20 19.68
C LEU A 583 13.40 19.14 19.02
N ILE A 584 13.17 18.84 17.74
CA ILE A 584 13.88 17.80 17.00
C ILE A 584 14.88 18.35 15.97
N GLU A 585 14.86 19.65 15.65
CA GLU A 585 15.64 20.25 14.56
C GLU A 585 17.17 20.03 14.68
N ASN A 586 17.69 19.90 15.92
CA ASN A 586 19.10 19.69 16.20
C ASN A 586 19.43 18.24 16.55
N ASP A 587 18.56 17.28 16.26
CA ASP A 587 18.83 15.86 16.52
C ASP A 587 19.93 15.33 15.59
N GLU A 588 20.89 14.60 16.14
CA GLU A 588 22.05 14.07 15.40
C GLU A 588 21.69 13.07 14.29
N ASP A 589 20.57 12.36 14.47
CA ASP A 589 20.06 11.37 13.52
C ASP A 589 19.14 11.98 12.45
N LEU A 590 18.76 13.26 12.58
CA LEU A 590 17.87 13.95 11.65
C LEU A 590 18.62 14.33 10.36
N ASP A 591 18.04 14.01 9.21
CA ASP A 591 18.46 14.56 7.93
C ASP A 591 17.63 15.83 7.62
N HIS A 592 16.31 15.70 7.53
CA HIS A 592 15.38 16.82 7.38
C HIS A 592 13.99 16.48 7.91
N VAL A 593 13.17 17.51 8.12
CA VAL A 593 11.77 17.37 8.53
C VAL A 593 10.86 18.25 7.68
N SER A 594 9.77 17.69 7.17
CA SER A 594 8.67 18.45 6.57
C SER A 594 7.43 18.34 7.44
N THR A 595 6.82 19.49 7.76
CA THR A 595 5.66 19.59 8.64
C THR A 595 4.45 20.05 7.85
N TYR A 596 3.36 19.29 7.94
CA TYR A 596 2.08 19.58 7.30
C TYR A 596 1.05 19.84 8.39
N VAL A 597 0.42 21.02 8.38
CA VAL A 597 -0.57 21.45 9.37
C VAL A 597 -1.94 21.51 8.71
N GLY A 598 -2.96 20.98 9.35
CA GLY A 598 -4.33 20.93 8.85
C GLY A 598 -4.59 19.81 7.84
N LYS A 599 -3.54 19.09 7.40
CA LYS A 599 -3.62 18.01 6.40
C LYS A 599 -2.42 17.08 6.56
N SER A 600 -2.51 15.84 6.08
CA SER A 600 -1.32 14.98 5.99
C SER A 600 -0.44 15.36 4.79
N ALA A 601 0.79 14.81 4.78
CA ALA A 601 1.64 14.84 3.60
C ALA A 601 0.90 14.24 2.37
N PRO A 602 1.19 14.70 1.15
CA PRO A 602 0.76 14.01 -0.06
C PRO A 602 1.22 12.55 -0.03
N ARG A 603 0.46 11.67 -0.66
CA ARG A 603 0.83 10.25 -0.77
C ARG A 603 2.13 10.12 -1.58
N PHE A 604 3.28 10.01 -0.91
CA PHE A 604 4.58 9.84 -1.58
C PHE A 604 5.03 8.37 -1.68
N VAL A 605 4.28 7.47 -1.02
CA VAL A 605 4.41 6.01 -1.13
C VAL A 605 3.03 5.40 -1.29
N LEU A 606 2.90 4.39 -2.14
CA LEU A 606 1.62 3.74 -2.46
C LEU A 606 0.84 3.27 -1.21
N VAL A 607 1.56 2.76 -0.23
CA VAL A 607 1.00 2.21 1.02
C VAL A 607 0.63 3.27 2.07
N MET A 608 0.76 4.56 1.78
CA MET A 608 0.25 5.62 2.65
C MET A 608 -1.26 5.82 2.44
N ASP A 609 -1.96 6.11 3.54
CA ASP A 609 -3.36 6.53 3.52
C ASP A 609 -3.46 7.98 3.99
N PRO A 610 -3.63 8.96 3.08
CA PRO A 610 -3.67 10.37 3.43
C PRO A 610 -4.88 10.71 4.29
N VAL A 611 -4.65 11.44 5.38
CA VAL A 611 -5.71 11.96 6.25
C VAL A 611 -6.35 13.17 5.58
N GLN A 612 -7.69 13.19 5.55
CA GLN A 612 -8.47 14.30 5.03
C GLN A 612 -8.28 15.56 5.90
N PRO A 613 -8.44 16.76 5.35
CA PRO A 613 -8.18 18.01 6.08
C PRO A 613 -8.92 18.11 7.41
N ARG A 614 -8.20 18.49 8.50
CA ARG A 614 -8.69 18.66 9.85
C ARG A 614 -7.89 19.75 10.58
N ASP A 615 -8.57 20.66 11.26
CA ASP A 615 -7.92 21.78 11.94
C ASP A 615 -7.06 21.35 13.13
N ASN A 616 -7.43 20.25 13.81
CA ASN A 616 -6.75 19.72 14.99
C ASN A 616 -5.67 18.67 14.67
N TYR A 617 -5.25 18.57 13.40
CA TYR A 617 -4.30 17.55 12.92
C TYR A 617 -3.07 18.18 12.28
N ALA A 618 -1.92 17.64 12.59
CA ALA A 618 -0.69 17.89 11.86
C ALA A 618 0.10 16.59 11.67
N GLN A 619 0.93 16.54 10.63
CA GLN A 619 1.81 15.43 10.36
C GLN A 619 3.23 15.95 10.06
N LEU A 620 4.21 15.38 10.76
CA LEU A 620 5.62 15.59 10.45
C LEU A 620 6.13 14.35 9.71
N VAL A 621 6.77 14.55 8.58
CA VAL A 621 7.56 13.53 7.91
C VAL A 621 9.01 13.78 8.28
N VAL A 622 9.51 12.97 9.20
CA VAL A 622 10.86 13.05 9.74
C VAL A 622 11.74 12.08 8.99
N VAL A 623 12.74 12.55 8.27
CA VAL A 623 13.67 11.71 7.53
C VAL A 623 14.96 11.58 8.34
N ALA A 624 15.31 10.35 8.70
CA ALA A 624 16.53 10.05 9.43
C ALA A 624 17.70 9.75 8.48
N LYS A 625 18.92 9.96 8.94
CA LYS A 625 20.15 9.64 8.20
C LYS A 625 20.36 8.14 7.99
N SER A 626 19.78 7.30 8.87
CA SER A 626 19.84 5.84 8.78
C SER A 626 18.61 5.19 9.40
N ILE A 627 18.43 3.89 9.17
CA ILE A 627 17.31 3.12 9.72
C ILE A 627 17.44 3.02 11.25
N GLU A 628 18.65 2.79 11.75
CA GLU A 628 18.93 2.76 13.19
C GLU A 628 18.67 4.13 13.83
N GLY A 629 19.03 5.21 13.13
CA GLY A 629 18.71 6.58 13.51
C GLY A 629 17.20 6.81 13.60
N ARG A 630 16.42 6.33 12.62
CA ARG A 630 14.96 6.39 12.65
C ARG A 630 14.38 5.73 13.91
N ILE A 631 14.85 4.52 14.25
CA ILE A 631 14.37 3.78 15.44
C ILE A 631 14.70 4.55 16.72
N ARG A 632 15.89 5.15 16.79
CA ARG A 632 16.27 6.00 17.96
C ARG A 632 15.44 7.27 18.03
N MET A 633 15.20 7.93 16.88
CA MET A 633 14.37 9.13 16.80
C MET A 633 12.92 8.86 17.20
N GLU A 634 12.33 7.75 16.78
CA GLU A 634 10.97 7.36 17.15
C GLU A 634 10.78 7.34 18.67
N LYS A 635 11.73 6.73 19.39
CA LYS A 635 11.74 6.70 20.87
C LYS A 635 11.92 8.09 21.49
N ARG A 636 12.84 8.91 20.93
CA ARG A 636 13.09 10.26 21.41
C ARG A 636 11.91 11.19 21.19
N ILE A 637 11.31 11.15 20.00
CA ILE A 637 10.14 11.98 19.65
C ILE A 637 8.97 11.64 20.57
N THR A 638 8.69 10.36 20.78
CA THR A 638 7.62 9.93 21.68
C THR A 638 7.81 10.48 23.09
N LYS A 639 9.04 10.44 23.61
CA LYS A 639 9.36 10.99 24.94
C LYS A 639 9.27 12.52 24.95
N LEU A 640 9.88 13.20 23.99
CA LEU A 640 9.86 14.67 23.89
C LEU A 640 8.42 15.20 23.78
N ALA A 641 7.56 14.51 23.01
CA ALA A 641 6.16 14.87 22.91
C ALA A 641 5.41 14.73 24.24
N ALA A 642 5.61 13.60 24.93
CA ALA A 642 4.99 13.38 26.24
C ALA A 642 5.40 14.41 27.29
N ASP A 643 6.68 14.82 27.28
CA ASP A 643 7.24 15.77 28.26
C ASP A 643 6.84 17.23 27.95
N ASN A 644 6.64 17.61 26.67
CA ASN A 644 6.48 19.00 26.24
C ASN A 644 5.11 19.36 25.65
N LEU A 645 4.32 18.38 25.21
CA LEU A 645 3.02 18.57 24.56
C LEU A 645 1.95 17.65 25.19
N PRO A 646 1.68 17.80 26.50
CA PRO A 646 0.74 16.91 27.19
C PRO A 646 -0.71 17.04 26.69
N GLU A 647 -1.04 18.14 26.02
CA GLU A 647 -2.34 18.39 25.38
C GLU A 647 -2.52 17.65 24.04
N ALA A 648 -1.42 17.18 23.43
CA ALA A 648 -1.45 16.54 22.12
C ALA A 648 -1.28 15.02 22.25
N ILE A 649 -1.99 14.28 21.43
CA ILE A 649 -1.70 12.87 21.18
C ILE A 649 -0.74 12.80 20.01
N VAL A 650 0.53 12.49 20.30
CA VAL A 650 1.57 12.32 19.29
C VAL A 650 1.85 10.84 19.09
N TYR A 651 1.70 10.36 17.88
CA TYR A 651 1.93 8.97 17.50
C TYR A 651 2.94 8.88 16.35
N SER A 652 4.03 8.21 16.59
CA SER A 652 5.08 7.98 15.60
C SER A 652 4.93 6.57 15.01
N ARG A 653 4.99 6.45 13.69
CA ARG A 653 4.96 5.15 12.99
C ARG A 653 5.88 5.14 11.77
N SER A 654 6.48 3.99 11.53
CA SER A 654 7.17 3.72 10.27
C SER A 654 6.17 3.42 9.15
N ILE A 655 6.61 3.59 7.90
CA ILE A 655 5.82 3.23 6.72
C ILE A 655 5.74 1.70 6.64
N PRO A 656 4.57 1.06 6.46
CA PRO A 656 4.47 -0.39 6.31
C PRO A 656 4.94 -0.84 4.92
N LEU A 657 5.26 -2.13 4.77
CA LEU A 657 5.59 -2.74 3.46
C LEU A 657 4.36 -3.27 2.69
N GLY A 658 3.18 -3.18 3.28
CA GLY A 658 1.91 -3.66 2.70
C GLY A 658 0.75 -2.71 2.99
N PRO A 659 -0.51 -3.15 2.84
CA PRO A 659 -1.69 -2.32 3.07
C PRO A 659 -1.62 -1.58 4.40
N PRO A 660 -1.99 -0.29 4.45
CA PRO A 660 -1.81 0.54 5.62
C PRO A 660 -2.80 0.16 6.74
N ALA A 661 -2.30 0.02 7.96
CA ALA A 661 -3.11 0.03 9.17
C ALA A 661 -2.69 1.25 10.00
N PRO A 662 -3.59 2.21 10.29
CA PRO A 662 -3.23 3.42 11.00
C PRO A 662 -2.67 3.15 12.39
N TYR A 663 -3.21 2.15 13.08
CA TYR A 663 -2.77 1.71 14.41
C TYR A 663 -2.61 0.19 14.46
N PRO A 664 -1.68 -0.33 15.24
CA PRO A 664 -1.44 -1.77 15.35
C PRO A 664 -2.61 -2.51 16.01
N VAL A 665 -3.34 -1.89 16.93
CA VAL A 665 -4.55 -2.45 17.56
C VAL A 665 -5.74 -1.58 17.23
N MET A 666 -6.76 -2.15 16.62
CA MET A 666 -7.99 -1.46 16.24
C MET A 666 -9.21 -2.32 16.56
N LEU A 667 -10.15 -1.79 17.35
CA LEU A 667 -11.42 -2.40 17.66
C LEU A 667 -12.56 -1.42 17.37
N ARG A 668 -13.56 -1.88 16.64
CA ARG A 668 -14.72 -1.06 16.25
C ARG A 668 -15.96 -1.42 17.06
N VAL A 669 -16.60 -0.40 17.60
CA VAL A 669 -17.89 -0.50 18.29
C VAL A 669 -18.92 0.19 17.44
N SER A 670 -19.93 -0.53 16.96
CA SER A 670 -20.99 0.00 16.10
C SER A 670 -22.37 -0.33 16.69
N GLY A 671 -23.35 0.55 16.45
CA GLY A 671 -24.71 0.37 16.92
C GLY A 671 -25.63 1.44 16.33
N ASP A 672 -26.92 1.37 16.67
CA ASP A 672 -27.93 2.31 16.16
C ASP A 672 -28.11 3.55 17.06
N ASN A 673 -27.55 3.54 18.28
CA ASN A 673 -27.68 4.62 19.25
C ASN A 673 -26.30 5.17 19.64
N ASP A 674 -26.05 6.45 19.34
CA ASP A 674 -24.78 7.14 19.60
C ASP A 674 -24.33 7.04 21.07
N ALA A 675 -25.24 7.24 22.02
CA ALA A 675 -24.92 7.20 23.44
C ALA A 675 -24.45 5.82 23.90
N GLN A 676 -25.11 4.77 23.41
CA GLN A 676 -24.70 3.39 23.70
C GLN A 676 -23.34 3.07 23.04
N VAL A 677 -23.13 3.49 21.79
CA VAL A 677 -21.86 3.30 21.10
C VAL A 677 -20.72 3.96 21.87
N LYS A 678 -20.90 5.18 22.35
CA LYS A 678 -19.93 5.88 23.20
C LYS A 678 -19.65 5.16 24.51
N GLU A 679 -20.69 4.70 25.22
CA GLU A 679 -20.56 3.97 26.48
C GLU A 679 -19.74 2.67 26.29
N TYR A 680 -20.11 1.87 25.28
CA TYR A 680 -19.39 0.60 25.04
C TYR A 680 -18.00 0.79 24.47
N ALA A 681 -17.76 1.81 23.66
CA ALA A 681 -16.42 2.19 23.21
C ALA A 681 -15.50 2.52 24.40
N GLN A 682 -16.05 3.19 25.43
CA GLN A 682 -15.31 3.50 26.65
C GLN A 682 -14.96 2.25 27.45
N LYS A 683 -15.90 1.26 27.54
CA LYS A 683 -15.62 -0.04 28.15
C LYS A 683 -14.53 -0.80 27.38
N VAL A 684 -14.58 -0.81 26.04
CA VAL A 684 -13.51 -1.40 25.19
C VAL A 684 -12.18 -0.72 25.46
N ARG A 685 -12.14 0.64 25.52
CA ARG A 685 -10.93 1.39 25.85
C ARG A 685 -10.36 1.03 27.22
N GLN A 686 -11.22 0.84 28.23
CA GLN A 686 -10.78 0.41 29.55
C GLN A 686 -10.10 -0.97 29.54
N VAL A 687 -10.65 -1.92 28.82
CA VAL A 687 -10.05 -3.26 28.65
C VAL A 687 -8.72 -3.16 27.90
N MET A 688 -8.66 -2.35 26.83
CA MET A 688 -7.40 -2.10 26.09
C MET A 688 -6.32 -1.48 27.01
N ASN A 689 -6.69 -0.49 27.82
CA ASN A 689 -5.75 0.15 28.76
C ASN A 689 -5.28 -0.78 29.88
N ALA A 690 -6.05 -1.79 30.22
CA ALA A 690 -5.66 -2.77 31.24
C ALA A 690 -4.62 -3.78 30.70
N ASN A 691 -4.48 -3.90 29.38
CA ASN A 691 -3.49 -4.78 28.78
C ASN A 691 -2.09 -4.15 28.81
N PRO A 692 -1.08 -4.78 29.44
CA PRO A 692 0.27 -4.20 29.60
C PRO A 692 1.03 -4.07 28.28
N GLU A 693 0.58 -4.73 27.22
CA GLU A 693 1.20 -4.66 25.89
C GLU A 693 0.68 -3.46 25.08
N VAL A 694 -0.33 -2.72 25.56
CA VAL A 694 -0.89 -1.51 24.95
C VAL A 694 -0.36 -0.28 25.65
N THR A 695 0.28 0.64 24.93
CA THR A 695 0.92 1.83 25.51
C THR A 695 0.06 3.09 25.45
N MET A 696 -0.78 3.21 24.44
CA MET A 696 -1.63 4.37 24.20
C MET A 696 -2.96 3.92 23.62
N THR A 697 -4.05 4.55 24.03
CA THR A 697 -5.36 4.34 23.40
C THR A 697 -6.00 5.66 23.00
N ARG A 698 -6.63 5.64 21.82
CA ARG A 698 -7.38 6.79 21.27
C ARG A 698 -8.68 6.29 20.64
N MET A 699 -9.72 7.09 20.77
CA MET A 699 -10.97 6.92 20.01
C MET A 699 -10.99 7.92 18.86
N ASP A 700 -11.50 7.53 17.70
CA ASP A 700 -11.62 8.36 16.51
C ASP A 700 -12.78 9.39 16.62
N TRP A 701 -13.72 9.11 17.49
CA TRP A 701 -14.86 9.98 17.81
C TRP A 701 -15.27 9.82 19.26
N MET A 702 -15.42 10.87 20.01
CA MET A 702 -16.06 10.96 21.33
C MET A 702 -15.97 12.37 21.96
N GLU A 703 -14.99 13.16 21.56
CA GLU A 703 -14.75 14.48 22.12
C GLU A 703 -15.82 15.47 21.62
N GLN A 704 -16.20 16.38 22.50
CA GLN A 704 -17.13 17.44 22.18
C GLN A 704 -16.40 18.77 22.09
N SER A 705 -16.84 19.63 21.17
CA SER A 705 -16.38 21.01 21.08
C SER A 705 -17.39 21.96 21.73
N ASN A 706 -16.91 23.11 22.20
CA ASN A 706 -17.75 24.17 22.71
C ASN A 706 -18.62 24.73 21.58
N ALA A 707 -19.90 24.96 21.88
CA ALA A 707 -20.86 25.52 20.96
C ALA A 707 -21.70 26.58 21.66
N VAL A 708 -22.03 27.66 20.96
CA VAL A 708 -22.97 28.66 21.43
C VAL A 708 -24.22 28.60 20.56
N LYS A 709 -25.32 28.18 21.12
CA LYS A 709 -26.63 28.13 20.44
C LYS A 709 -27.38 29.44 20.59
N LEU A 710 -27.77 29.98 19.46
CA LEU A 710 -28.53 31.21 19.40
C LEU A 710 -30.03 30.88 19.32
N LYS A 711 -30.73 31.00 20.43
CA LYS A 711 -32.18 30.84 20.47
C LYS A 711 -32.86 32.12 20.06
N ILE A 712 -33.31 32.15 18.82
CA ILE A 712 -33.89 33.33 18.17
C ILE A 712 -35.37 33.49 18.56
N ASP A 713 -35.75 34.72 18.92
CA ASP A 713 -37.13 35.13 19.11
C ASP A 713 -37.71 35.63 17.77
N ASN A 714 -38.50 34.79 17.10
CA ASN A 714 -39.03 35.07 15.77
C ASN A 714 -39.99 36.27 15.76
N ASP A 715 -40.74 36.53 16.83
CA ASP A 715 -41.68 37.61 16.91
C ASP A 715 -40.94 38.96 16.98
N LYS A 716 -39.86 39.01 17.77
CA LYS A 716 -38.99 40.20 17.86
C LYS A 716 -38.26 40.46 16.56
N LEU A 717 -37.75 39.38 15.90
CA LEU A 717 -37.11 39.50 14.58
C LEU A 717 -38.05 40.20 13.59
N LEU A 718 -39.28 39.71 13.48
CA LEU A 718 -40.28 40.24 12.55
C LEU A 718 -40.60 41.72 12.86
N GLN A 719 -40.76 42.06 14.14
CA GLN A 719 -41.01 43.45 14.58
C GLN A 719 -39.90 44.40 14.19
N MET A 720 -38.64 43.89 14.14
CA MET A 720 -37.46 44.68 13.79
C MET A 720 -37.12 44.60 12.29
N GLY A 721 -37.97 43.98 11.49
CA GLY A 721 -37.73 43.79 10.04
C GLY A 721 -36.57 42.91 9.68
N LEU A 722 -36.17 42.01 10.60
CA LEU A 722 -35.06 41.06 10.42
C LEU A 722 -35.57 39.67 10.06
N THR A 723 -34.73 38.89 9.40
CA THR A 723 -34.93 37.48 9.14
C THR A 723 -33.79 36.66 9.80
N ARG A 724 -34.01 35.35 10.01
CA ARG A 724 -32.94 34.47 10.50
C ARG A 724 -31.71 34.52 9.60
N GLN A 725 -31.92 34.58 8.27
CA GLN A 725 -30.87 34.69 7.31
C GLN A 725 -30.05 35.97 7.47
N THR A 726 -30.72 37.13 7.64
CA THR A 726 -30.04 38.43 7.88
C THR A 726 -29.17 38.39 9.12
N VAL A 727 -29.69 37.83 10.22
CA VAL A 727 -28.94 37.65 11.47
C VAL A 727 -27.73 36.74 11.27
N ALA A 728 -27.91 35.59 10.62
CA ALA A 728 -26.84 34.62 10.37
C ALA A 728 -25.72 35.23 9.50
N MET A 729 -26.09 35.96 8.43
CA MET A 729 -25.11 36.63 7.56
C MET A 729 -24.35 37.73 8.28
N ALA A 730 -25.08 38.53 9.12
CA ALA A 730 -24.47 39.58 9.92
C ALA A 730 -23.46 39.01 10.93
N LEU A 731 -23.80 37.91 11.59
CA LEU A 731 -22.90 37.22 12.50
C LEU A 731 -21.72 36.62 11.78
N GLN A 732 -21.96 35.93 10.65
CA GLN A 732 -20.88 35.38 9.84
C GLN A 732 -19.89 36.46 9.41
N ALA A 733 -20.39 37.59 8.90
CA ALA A 733 -19.56 38.68 8.48
C ALA A 733 -18.73 39.26 9.64
N GLN A 734 -19.28 39.29 10.83
CA GLN A 734 -18.59 39.84 11.99
C GLN A 734 -17.60 38.88 12.63
N VAL A 735 -17.90 37.60 12.68
CA VAL A 735 -17.08 36.58 13.37
C VAL A 735 -16.07 35.95 12.43
N SER A 736 -16.53 35.37 11.33
CA SER A 736 -15.68 34.57 10.45
C SER A 736 -15.28 35.29 9.16
N GLY A 737 -16.06 36.29 8.76
CA GLY A 737 -15.99 36.94 7.47
C GLY A 737 -16.97 36.33 6.45
N TYR A 738 -17.51 37.20 5.60
CA TYR A 738 -18.45 36.88 4.53
C TYR A 738 -17.88 37.30 3.18
N THR A 739 -17.69 36.38 2.26
CA THR A 739 -17.24 36.67 0.91
C THR A 739 -18.33 37.40 0.15
N VAL A 740 -18.10 38.65 -0.19
CA VAL A 740 -19.09 39.53 -0.85
C VAL A 740 -18.98 39.47 -2.37
N ALA A 741 -17.76 39.33 -2.88
CA ALA A 741 -17.45 39.27 -4.30
C ALA A 741 -16.05 38.68 -4.50
N SER A 742 -15.60 38.57 -5.75
CA SER A 742 -14.22 38.35 -6.09
C SER A 742 -13.77 39.32 -7.19
N TYR A 743 -12.49 39.51 -7.35
CA TYR A 743 -11.94 40.27 -8.46
C TYR A 743 -10.74 39.52 -9.09
N LEU A 744 -10.54 39.77 -10.36
CA LEU A 744 -9.46 39.11 -11.12
C LEU A 744 -8.19 39.96 -11.09
N GLU A 745 -7.09 39.40 -10.62
CA GLU A 745 -5.76 39.98 -10.69
C GLU A 745 -4.77 39.00 -11.32
N GLY A 746 -4.34 39.31 -12.54
CA GLY A 746 -3.51 38.37 -13.31
C GLY A 746 -4.25 37.08 -13.61
N ASP A 747 -3.75 35.97 -13.09
CA ASP A 747 -4.30 34.61 -13.23
C ASP A 747 -5.16 34.17 -12.05
N GLN A 748 -5.35 35.06 -11.05
CA GLN A 748 -6.06 34.74 -9.81
C GLN A 748 -7.43 35.38 -9.70
N ASP A 749 -8.33 34.62 -9.10
CA ASP A 749 -9.64 35.10 -8.61
C ASP A 749 -9.53 35.31 -7.10
N ILE A 750 -9.41 36.56 -6.67
CA ILE A 750 -9.17 36.94 -5.27
C ILE A 750 -10.49 37.30 -4.61
N ASP A 751 -10.85 36.57 -3.58
CA ASP A 751 -12.05 36.83 -2.79
C ASP A 751 -11.98 38.18 -2.05
N ILE A 752 -13.05 38.93 -2.12
CA ILE A 752 -13.29 40.10 -1.30
C ILE A 752 -14.17 39.69 -0.11
N VAL A 753 -13.60 39.78 1.09
CA VAL A 753 -14.23 39.32 2.32
C VAL A 753 -14.54 40.50 3.23
N PHE A 754 -15.81 40.65 3.60
CA PHE A 754 -16.22 41.59 4.62
C PHE A 754 -16.09 40.96 6.00
N ARG A 755 -15.39 41.62 6.93
CA ARG A 755 -15.27 41.17 8.33
C ARG A 755 -14.94 42.32 9.30
N LEU A 756 -15.16 42.09 10.61
CA LEU A 756 -14.68 43.00 11.64
C LEU A 756 -13.16 43.00 11.79
N ASP A 757 -12.63 44.02 12.43
CA ASP A 757 -11.24 44.10 12.86
C ASP A 757 -10.88 42.84 13.72
N PRO A 758 -9.70 42.23 13.56
CA PRO A 758 -9.27 41.10 14.35
C PRO A 758 -9.42 41.28 15.86
N ASP A 759 -9.14 42.48 16.37
CA ASP A 759 -9.20 42.79 17.79
C ASP A 759 -10.64 42.79 18.35
N GLN A 760 -11.64 43.01 17.49
CA GLN A 760 -13.06 42.96 17.84
C GLN A 760 -13.71 41.58 17.70
N ARG A 761 -13.07 40.64 16.98
CA ARG A 761 -13.59 39.29 16.71
C ARG A 761 -13.25 38.25 17.78
N ALA A 762 -12.19 38.48 18.54
CA ALA A 762 -11.58 37.44 19.38
C ALA A 762 -12.34 37.15 20.69
N ASP A 763 -13.26 37.99 21.11
CA ASP A 763 -13.88 37.86 22.43
C ASP A 763 -15.31 37.30 22.33
N ILE A 764 -15.44 36.00 22.69
CA ILE A 764 -16.73 35.31 22.75
C ILE A 764 -17.70 35.96 23.77
N THR A 765 -17.19 36.72 24.75
CA THR A 765 -17.97 37.38 25.76
C THR A 765 -18.69 38.62 25.21
N GLN A 766 -18.21 39.12 24.07
CA GLN A 766 -18.80 40.26 23.39
C GLN A 766 -19.92 39.89 22.42
N LEU A 767 -20.19 38.58 22.18
CA LEU A 767 -21.27 38.17 21.28
C LEU A 767 -22.64 38.76 21.63
N GLU A 768 -22.93 38.97 22.92
CA GLU A 768 -24.19 39.59 23.36
C GLU A 768 -24.34 41.05 22.93
N THR A 769 -23.23 41.77 22.80
CA THR A 769 -23.17 43.20 22.43
C THR A 769 -23.05 43.41 20.92
N VAL A 770 -22.90 42.30 20.15
CA VAL A 770 -22.82 42.38 18.69
C VAL A 770 -24.07 43.07 18.14
N SER A 771 -23.87 44.07 17.32
CA SER A 771 -24.94 44.85 16.69
C SER A 771 -25.18 44.35 15.26
N ILE A 772 -26.44 44.09 14.91
CA ILE A 772 -26.92 43.74 13.58
C ILE A 772 -27.27 45.02 12.85
N PRO A 773 -26.53 45.39 11.78
CA PRO A 773 -26.85 46.60 11.02
C PRO A 773 -28.12 46.39 10.20
N THR A 774 -29.04 47.36 10.29
CA THR A 774 -30.29 47.43 9.51
C THR A 774 -30.41 48.80 8.85
N SER A 775 -31.30 48.91 7.88
CA SER A 775 -31.62 50.22 7.26
C SER A 775 -32.23 51.25 8.21
N GLN A 776 -32.66 50.83 9.39
CA GLN A 776 -33.29 51.69 10.41
C GLN A 776 -32.38 51.93 11.62
N GLY A 777 -31.17 51.37 11.63
CA GLY A 777 -30.23 51.51 12.74
C GLY A 777 -29.63 50.17 13.16
N ALA A 778 -28.83 50.14 14.23
CA ALA A 778 -28.21 48.93 14.76
C ALA A 778 -29.12 48.25 15.78
N VAL A 779 -29.33 46.94 15.64
CA VAL A 779 -30.10 46.11 16.58
C VAL A 779 -29.14 45.20 17.34
N PRO A 780 -28.98 45.35 18.67
CA PRO A 780 -28.17 44.40 19.45
C PRO A 780 -28.70 42.97 19.36
N LEU A 781 -27.82 42.02 19.23
CA LEU A 781 -28.16 40.58 19.12
C LEU A 781 -28.98 40.11 20.34
N ALA A 782 -28.66 40.59 21.54
CA ALA A 782 -29.37 40.27 22.78
C ALA A 782 -30.87 40.65 22.77
N GLN A 783 -31.30 41.58 21.89
CA GLN A 783 -32.71 41.90 21.74
C GLN A 783 -33.51 40.85 20.99
N VAL A 784 -32.88 40.11 20.07
CA VAL A 784 -33.51 39.16 19.15
C VAL A 784 -33.14 37.70 19.39
N ALA A 785 -32.11 37.46 20.21
CA ALA A 785 -31.62 36.11 20.50
C ALA A 785 -31.16 35.96 21.96
N THR A 786 -31.27 34.75 22.49
CA THR A 786 -30.66 34.35 23.76
C THR A 786 -29.55 33.39 23.51
N LEU A 787 -28.39 33.60 24.13
CA LEU A 787 -27.21 32.75 24.00
C LEU A 787 -27.28 31.58 24.99
N GLU A 788 -27.19 30.36 24.49
CA GLU A 788 -27.09 29.15 25.30
C GLU A 788 -25.70 28.52 25.05
N TYR A 789 -24.85 28.53 26.07
CA TYR A 789 -23.51 27.91 26.02
C TYR A 789 -23.63 26.41 26.28
N GLY A 790 -23.02 25.61 25.47
CA GLY A 790 -23.07 24.16 25.56
C GLY A 790 -21.91 23.50 24.84
N SER A 791 -22.02 22.19 24.67
CA SER A 791 -21.10 21.41 23.87
C SER A 791 -21.85 20.55 22.88
N GLU A 792 -21.22 20.26 21.75
CA GLU A 792 -21.76 19.35 20.72
C GLU A 792 -20.66 18.49 20.10
N ASP A 793 -21.07 17.39 19.48
CA ASP A 793 -20.13 16.52 18.79
C ASP A 793 -19.54 17.27 17.58
N ASN A 794 -18.22 17.40 17.52
CA ASN A 794 -17.52 18.03 16.40
C ASN A 794 -17.27 17.06 15.25
N MET A 795 -17.36 15.77 15.52
CA MET A 795 -17.21 14.72 14.52
C MET A 795 -18.11 13.53 14.87
N ILE A 796 -18.75 12.96 13.86
CA ILE A 796 -19.56 11.75 13.98
C ILE A 796 -19.11 10.77 12.89
N TRP A 797 -18.55 9.65 13.30
CA TRP A 797 -18.15 8.60 12.37
C TRP A 797 -19.24 7.56 12.17
N ARG A 798 -19.37 7.11 10.93
CA ARG A 798 -20.28 6.03 10.54
C ARG A 798 -19.57 5.00 9.68
N ARG A 799 -20.00 3.76 9.80
CA ARG A 799 -19.61 2.66 8.91
C ARG A 799 -20.86 1.87 8.52
N ASN A 800 -21.04 1.70 7.21
CA ASN A 800 -22.21 1.03 6.65
C ASN A 800 -23.53 1.59 7.24
N LEU A 801 -23.66 2.93 7.21
CA LEU A 801 -24.81 3.71 7.67
C LEU A 801 -25.06 3.66 9.19
N ARG A 802 -24.15 3.12 9.99
CA ARG A 802 -24.30 3.02 11.45
C ARG A 802 -23.22 3.84 12.17
N PRO A 803 -23.55 4.57 13.21
CA PRO A 803 -22.59 5.17 14.11
C PRO A 803 -21.54 4.16 14.57
N THR A 804 -20.28 4.50 14.44
CA THR A 804 -19.18 3.59 14.75
C THR A 804 -18.03 4.35 15.38
N ILE A 805 -17.51 3.85 16.51
CA ILE A 805 -16.31 4.37 17.15
C ILE A 805 -15.21 3.32 17.01
N THR A 806 -14.05 3.72 16.51
CA THR A 806 -12.86 2.89 16.49
C THR A 806 -11.99 3.23 17.69
N VAL A 807 -11.72 2.23 18.51
CA VAL A 807 -10.75 2.33 19.61
C VAL A 807 -9.42 1.84 19.08
N ASN A 808 -8.46 2.76 18.98
CA ASN A 808 -7.13 2.55 18.45
C ASN A 808 -6.12 2.41 19.59
N GLY A 809 -5.11 1.57 19.43
CA GLY A 809 -4.05 1.38 20.42
C GLY A 809 -2.67 1.25 19.78
N ALA A 810 -1.67 1.87 20.43
CA ALA A 810 -0.26 1.62 20.18
C ALA A 810 0.22 0.47 21.06
N ILE A 811 1.30 -0.19 20.69
CA ILE A 811 1.84 -1.38 21.39
C ILE A 811 3.28 -1.14 21.87
N VAL A 812 3.71 -1.95 22.85
CA VAL A 812 5.10 -2.00 23.29
C VAL A 812 5.99 -2.65 22.21
N GLU A 813 7.27 -2.33 22.24
CA GLU A 813 8.25 -2.93 21.32
C GLU A 813 8.36 -4.46 21.54
N GLY A 814 8.51 -5.22 20.45
CA GLY A 814 8.75 -6.66 20.48
C GLY A 814 7.51 -7.55 20.41
N VAL A 815 6.31 -6.97 20.49
CA VAL A 815 5.03 -7.67 20.23
C VAL A 815 4.44 -7.27 18.88
N THR A 816 3.51 -8.07 18.35
CA THR A 816 2.86 -7.78 17.07
C THR A 816 1.44 -7.25 17.30
N GLY A 817 1.00 -6.33 16.43
CA GLY A 817 -0.35 -5.78 16.49
C GLY A 817 -1.44 -6.84 16.39
N ASN A 818 -1.25 -7.86 15.55
CA ASN A 818 -2.21 -8.93 15.38
C ASN A 818 -2.39 -9.78 16.64
N ASP A 819 -1.28 -10.14 17.32
CA ASP A 819 -1.35 -10.93 18.55
C ASP A 819 -1.99 -10.16 19.70
N VAL A 820 -1.63 -8.86 19.84
CA VAL A 820 -2.23 -8.00 20.88
C VAL A 820 -3.71 -7.75 20.59
N THR A 821 -4.08 -7.48 19.34
CA THR A 821 -5.50 -7.31 18.96
C THR A 821 -6.31 -8.54 19.28
N GLN A 822 -5.79 -9.75 18.99
CA GLN A 822 -6.47 -10.99 19.28
C GLN A 822 -6.64 -11.19 20.79
N LYS A 823 -5.59 -10.95 21.61
CA LYS A 823 -5.67 -11.05 23.08
C LYS A 823 -6.74 -10.11 23.64
N VAL A 824 -6.69 -8.82 23.27
CA VAL A 824 -7.69 -7.84 23.72
C VAL A 824 -9.10 -8.24 23.28
N TYR A 825 -9.25 -8.74 22.06
CA TYR A 825 -10.55 -9.21 21.54
C TYR A 825 -11.08 -10.43 22.33
N ASP A 826 -10.20 -11.31 22.77
CA ASP A 826 -10.56 -12.47 23.61
C ASP A 826 -10.91 -12.01 25.04
N ASP A 827 -10.22 -11.03 25.62
CA ASP A 827 -10.53 -10.41 26.92
C ASP A 827 -11.91 -9.73 26.90
N LEU A 828 -12.38 -9.26 25.74
CA LEU A 828 -13.71 -8.68 25.55
C LEU A 828 -14.83 -9.71 25.39
N LYS A 829 -14.58 -11.01 25.52
CA LYS A 829 -15.55 -12.08 25.29
C LYS A 829 -16.81 -11.93 26.15
N GLU A 830 -16.68 -11.59 27.41
CA GLU A 830 -17.82 -11.38 28.33
C GLU A 830 -18.62 -10.13 27.92
N LEU A 831 -17.94 -9.04 27.59
CA LEU A 831 -18.59 -7.81 27.11
C LEU A 831 -19.34 -8.05 25.82
N ARG A 832 -18.77 -8.82 24.88
CA ARG A 832 -19.39 -9.14 23.58
C ARG A 832 -20.62 -10.04 23.71
N SER A 833 -20.63 -10.98 24.70
CA SER A 833 -21.78 -11.84 24.94
C SER A 833 -22.97 -11.10 25.54
N ASN A 834 -22.75 -9.95 26.18
CA ASN A 834 -23.75 -9.13 26.86
C ASN A 834 -24.10 -7.82 26.12
N LEU A 835 -23.82 -7.75 24.82
CA LEU A 835 -24.11 -6.55 24.01
C LEU A 835 -25.64 -6.37 23.83
N PRO A 836 -26.15 -5.14 23.86
CA PRO A 836 -27.50 -4.83 23.44
C PRO A 836 -27.78 -5.23 22.00
N ALA A 837 -29.07 -5.48 21.70
CA ALA A 837 -29.48 -5.80 20.33
C ALA A 837 -29.08 -4.67 19.35
N GLY A 838 -28.52 -5.05 18.21
CA GLY A 838 -28.06 -4.10 17.18
C GLY A 838 -26.62 -3.61 17.36
N MET A 839 -26.00 -3.82 18.53
CA MET A 839 -24.60 -3.45 18.75
C MET A 839 -23.64 -4.57 18.38
N LYS A 840 -22.43 -4.17 17.92
CA LYS A 840 -21.33 -5.08 17.55
C LYS A 840 -20.00 -4.52 18.02
N ILE A 841 -19.10 -5.42 18.42
CA ILE A 841 -17.68 -5.15 18.60
C ILE A 841 -16.93 -6.03 17.60
N GLU A 842 -16.21 -5.41 16.68
CA GLU A 842 -15.52 -6.06 15.57
C GLU A 842 -14.05 -5.72 15.57
N ILE A 843 -13.23 -6.68 15.11
CA ILE A 843 -11.80 -6.45 14.85
C ILE A 843 -11.65 -5.51 13.67
N GLY A 844 -10.67 -4.61 13.74
CA GLY A 844 -10.26 -3.73 12.66
C GLY A 844 -8.77 -3.77 12.36
N GLY A 845 -8.32 -2.97 11.40
CA GLY A 845 -6.92 -2.79 11.06
C GLY A 845 -6.24 -4.05 10.53
N SER A 846 -4.96 -4.17 10.85
CA SER A 846 -4.07 -5.21 10.32
C SER A 846 -4.59 -6.65 10.49
N LEU A 847 -5.23 -6.96 11.60
CA LEU A 847 -5.78 -8.31 11.85
C LEU A 847 -7.02 -8.60 10.98
N GLU A 848 -7.90 -7.59 10.75
CA GLU A 848 -9.02 -7.72 9.81
C GLU A 848 -8.52 -8.00 8.40
N ASP A 849 -7.54 -7.22 7.93
CA ASP A 849 -6.99 -7.33 6.58
C ASP A 849 -6.21 -8.64 6.39
N SER A 850 -5.47 -9.07 7.41
CA SER A 850 -4.80 -10.37 7.43
C SER A 850 -5.80 -11.52 7.31
N ASN A 851 -6.89 -11.50 8.11
CA ASN A 851 -7.93 -12.51 8.05
C ASN A 851 -8.69 -12.53 6.71
N LYS A 852 -8.95 -11.34 6.14
CA LYS A 852 -9.60 -11.20 4.83
C LYS A 852 -8.70 -11.74 3.72
N THR A 853 -7.42 -11.41 3.76
CA THR A 853 -6.41 -11.88 2.80
C THR A 853 -6.25 -13.39 2.87
N LEU A 854 -6.12 -13.97 4.06
CA LEU A 854 -6.00 -15.42 4.23
C LEU A 854 -7.23 -16.16 3.68
N LYS A 855 -8.44 -15.66 3.95
CA LYS A 855 -9.67 -16.22 3.37
C LYS A 855 -9.67 -16.14 1.84
N GLY A 856 -9.24 -15.01 1.26
CA GLY A 856 -9.09 -14.83 -0.19
C GLY A 856 -8.07 -15.80 -0.78
N LEU A 857 -6.93 -15.98 -0.12
CA LEU A 857 -5.85 -16.87 -0.55
C LEU A 857 -6.25 -18.34 -0.49
N LEU A 858 -7.05 -18.75 0.50
CA LEU A 858 -7.53 -20.13 0.64
C LEU A 858 -8.66 -20.48 -0.34
N LYS A 859 -9.37 -19.52 -0.91
CA LYS A 859 -10.49 -19.75 -1.85
C LYS A 859 -10.07 -20.51 -3.12
N PRO A 860 -8.94 -20.23 -3.81
CA PRO A 860 -8.46 -20.99 -4.95
C PRO A 860 -7.74 -22.31 -4.61
N VAL A 861 -7.35 -22.54 -3.34
CA VAL A 861 -6.58 -23.74 -2.93
C VAL A 861 -7.26 -25.07 -3.28
N PRO A 862 -8.59 -25.25 -3.14
CA PRO A 862 -9.24 -26.50 -3.57
C PRO A 862 -9.06 -26.77 -5.08
N VAL A 863 -9.13 -25.72 -5.92
CA VAL A 863 -8.91 -25.85 -7.36
C VAL A 863 -7.46 -26.23 -7.64
N MET A 864 -6.51 -25.60 -6.95
CA MET A 864 -5.08 -25.96 -7.02
C MET A 864 -4.88 -27.45 -6.69
N ILE A 865 -5.44 -27.93 -5.58
CA ILE A 865 -5.32 -29.33 -5.16
C ILE A 865 -5.92 -30.28 -6.22
N ILE A 866 -7.09 -29.95 -6.78
CA ILE A 866 -7.70 -30.74 -7.84
C ILE A 866 -6.80 -30.82 -9.08
N LEU A 867 -6.25 -29.69 -9.52
CA LEU A 867 -5.35 -29.65 -10.68
C LEU A 867 -4.07 -30.46 -10.42
N ILE A 868 -3.48 -30.36 -9.24
CA ILE A 868 -2.33 -31.16 -8.82
C ILE A 868 -2.68 -32.65 -8.83
N MET A 869 -3.84 -33.04 -8.26
CA MET A 869 -4.29 -34.43 -8.26
C MET A 869 -4.51 -34.98 -9.69
N VAL A 870 -5.09 -34.17 -10.58
CA VAL A 870 -5.28 -34.55 -12.00
C VAL A 870 -3.92 -34.79 -12.68
N LEU A 871 -2.96 -33.89 -12.51
CA LEU A 871 -1.61 -34.06 -13.08
C LEU A 871 -0.89 -35.28 -12.52
N LEU A 872 -0.95 -35.48 -11.21
CA LEU A 872 -0.38 -36.67 -10.56
C LEU A 872 -1.05 -37.94 -11.06
N MET A 873 -2.37 -37.93 -11.24
CA MET A 873 -3.07 -39.13 -11.76
C MET A 873 -2.72 -39.44 -13.21
N LEU A 874 -2.55 -38.39 -14.04
CA LEU A 874 -2.06 -38.58 -15.43
C LEU A 874 -0.65 -39.18 -15.50
N GLN A 875 0.22 -38.77 -14.55
CA GLN A 875 1.61 -39.29 -14.48
C GLN A 875 1.69 -40.70 -13.89
N LEU A 876 1.01 -40.91 -12.74
CA LEU A 876 1.22 -42.13 -11.92
C LEU A 876 0.28 -43.29 -12.27
N GLN A 877 -0.89 -42.98 -12.82
CA GLN A 877 -1.96 -43.91 -13.17
C GLN A 877 -2.37 -44.87 -12.02
N ASP A 878 -2.12 -44.47 -10.74
CA ASP A 878 -2.43 -45.26 -9.55
C ASP A 878 -2.84 -44.34 -8.39
N ILE A 879 -4.06 -44.53 -7.91
CA ILE A 879 -4.63 -43.74 -6.80
C ILE A 879 -3.83 -43.91 -5.49
N ARG A 880 -3.27 -45.05 -5.21
CA ARG A 880 -2.49 -45.32 -3.99
C ARG A 880 -1.23 -44.46 -3.97
N LYS A 881 -0.51 -44.40 -5.10
CA LYS A 881 0.70 -43.60 -5.29
C LYS A 881 0.35 -42.11 -5.13
N LEU A 882 -0.77 -41.67 -5.73
CA LEU A 882 -1.25 -40.30 -5.61
C LEU A 882 -1.50 -39.89 -4.14
N ILE A 883 -2.23 -40.73 -3.38
CA ILE A 883 -2.53 -40.46 -1.97
C ILE A 883 -1.24 -40.37 -1.13
N ILE A 884 -0.29 -41.27 -1.35
CA ILE A 884 1.00 -41.27 -0.64
C ILE A 884 1.73 -39.95 -0.87
N ILE A 885 1.80 -39.49 -2.10
CA ILE A 885 2.50 -38.25 -2.46
C ILE A 885 1.80 -37.04 -1.83
N VAL A 886 0.47 -36.95 -1.92
CA VAL A 886 -0.29 -35.83 -1.36
C VAL A 886 -0.15 -35.75 0.17
N ILE A 887 -0.09 -36.90 0.87
CA ILE A 887 0.12 -36.97 2.32
C ILE A 887 1.51 -36.45 2.73
N THR A 888 2.50 -36.44 1.85
CA THR A 888 3.83 -35.89 2.19
C THR A 888 3.86 -34.36 2.21
N ALA A 889 2.96 -33.67 1.51
CA ALA A 889 2.97 -32.21 1.43
C ALA A 889 2.86 -31.51 2.81
N PRO A 890 1.97 -31.90 3.73
CA PRO A 890 1.89 -31.30 5.07
C PRO A 890 3.14 -31.48 5.94
N LEU A 891 4.01 -32.44 5.64
CA LEU A 891 5.22 -32.67 6.43
C LEU A 891 6.19 -31.47 6.41
N GLY A 892 6.12 -30.66 5.39
CA GLY A 892 6.89 -29.41 5.30
C GLY A 892 6.58 -28.44 6.43
N MET A 893 5.34 -28.46 6.98
CA MET A 893 4.94 -27.59 8.07
C MET A 893 5.79 -27.80 9.34
N ILE A 894 6.33 -28.98 9.55
CA ILE A 894 7.25 -29.25 10.66
C ILE A 894 8.48 -28.36 10.54
N GLY A 895 9.12 -28.36 9.37
CA GLY A 895 10.30 -27.54 9.11
C GLY A 895 9.97 -26.04 9.12
N VAL A 896 8.81 -25.64 8.60
CA VAL A 896 8.33 -24.26 8.58
C VAL A 896 8.23 -23.69 9.99
N ILE A 897 7.50 -24.36 10.86
CA ILE A 897 7.21 -23.86 12.21
C ILE A 897 8.50 -23.77 13.05
N PHE A 898 9.34 -24.79 12.99
CA PHE A 898 10.65 -24.76 13.66
C PHE A 898 11.57 -23.67 13.08
N GLY A 899 11.53 -23.45 11.76
CA GLY A 899 12.31 -22.40 11.10
C GLY A 899 11.85 -21.00 11.54
N LEU A 900 10.56 -20.73 11.53
CA LEU A 900 10.00 -19.45 11.95
C LEU A 900 10.34 -19.14 13.41
N LEU A 901 10.28 -20.14 14.30
CA LEU A 901 10.69 -19.98 15.71
C LEU A 901 12.19 -19.77 15.85
N LEU A 902 13.03 -20.52 15.12
CA LEU A 902 14.50 -20.43 15.20
C LEU A 902 15.03 -19.06 14.76
N PHE A 903 14.47 -18.53 13.66
CA PHE A 903 14.86 -17.23 13.09
C PHE A 903 14.03 -16.05 13.61
N ASN A 904 13.11 -16.31 14.57
CA ASN A 904 12.18 -15.30 15.11
C ASN A 904 11.43 -14.52 13.99
N SER A 905 11.11 -15.21 12.89
CA SER A 905 10.38 -14.63 11.75
C SER A 905 8.87 -14.79 11.96
N PRO A 906 8.06 -13.75 11.71
CA PRO A 906 6.62 -13.83 11.91
C PRO A 906 5.93 -14.67 10.82
N LEU A 907 4.83 -15.31 11.21
CA LEU A 907 3.89 -15.90 10.26
C LEU A 907 2.97 -14.79 9.73
N GLY A 908 3.23 -14.34 8.53
CA GLY A 908 2.46 -13.32 7.83
C GLY A 908 2.22 -13.70 6.38
N PHE A 909 1.71 -12.75 5.60
CA PHE A 909 1.34 -12.99 4.20
C PHE A 909 2.48 -13.65 3.38
N MET A 910 3.71 -13.17 3.50
CA MET A 910 4.85 -13.74 2.77
C MET A 910 5.20 -15.15 3.22
N ALA A 911 5.07 -15.46 4.51
CA ALA A 911 5.28 -16.82 5.01
C ALA A 911 4.17 -17.78 4.50
N GLU A 912 2.91 -17.34 4.45
CA GLU A 912 1.79 -18.11 3.91
C GLU A 912 2.01 -18.46 2.42
N LEU A 913 2.50 -17.49 1.63
CA LEU A 913 2.89 -17.73 0.24
C LEU A 913 4.01 -18.78 0.14
N GLY A 914 5.00 -18.70 1.03
CA GLY A 914 6.07 -19.67 1.13
C GLY A 914 5.58 -21.08 1.43
N VAL A 915 4.59 -21.25 2.30
CA VAL A 915 3.95 -22.54 2.61
C VAL A 915 3.27 -23.14 1.37
N LEU A 916 2.53 -22.35 0.62
CA LEU A 916 1.85 -22.80 -0.60
C LEU A 916 2.85 -23.23 -1.66
N ALA A 917 3.88 -22.44 -1.91
CA ALA A 917 4.97 -22.75 -2.82
C ALA A 917 5.71 -24.05 -2.43
N LEU A 918 5.96 -24.21 -1.14
CA LEU A 918 6.64 -25.38 -0.57
C LEU A 918 5.85 -26.67 -0.83
N CYS A 919 4.51 -26.64 -0.72
CA CYS A 919 3.67 -27.80 -1.03
C CYS A 919 3.91 -28.34 -2.45
N GLY A 920 3.98 -27.47 -3.45
CA GLY A 920 4.28 -27.85 -4.84
C GLY A 920 5.66 -28.52 -4.98
N THR A 921 6.68 -27.94 -4.33
CA THR A 921 8.05 -28.45 -4.38
C THR A 921 8.19 -29.82 -3.70
N ILE A 922 7.54 -30.03 -2.55
CA ILE A 922 7.54 -31.32 -1.83
C ILE A 922 6.86 -32.41 -2.67
N ILE A 923 5.72 -32.11 -3.27
CA ILE A 923 4.97 -33.03 -4.13
C ILE A 923 5.84 -33.45 -5.32
N ARG A 924 6.55 -32.50 -5.96
CA ARG A 924 7.48 -32.79 -7.04
C ARG A 924 8.59 -33.78 -6.61
N ASN A 925 9.25 -33.52 -5.48
CA ASN A 925 10.32 -34.37 -4.97
C ASN A 925 9.82 -35.78 -4.61
N SER A 926 8.62 -35.85 -4.01
CA SER A 926 7.97 -37.12 -3.67
C SER A 926 7.59 -37.91 -4.91
N MET A 927 7.10 -37.23 -5.97
CA MET A 927 6.74 -37.86 -7.25
C MET A 927 7.96 -38.49 -7.91
N VAL A 928 9.11 -37.79 -7.95
CA VAL A 928 10.36 -38.31 -8.54
C VAL A 928 10.84 -39.58 -7.84
N LEU A 929 10.71 -39.67 -6.51
CA LEU A 929 11.06 -40.85 -5.74
C LEU A 929 10.12 -42.05 -6.02
N VAL A 930 8.80 -41.78 -6.08
CA VAL A 930 7.80 -42.83 -6.40
C VAL A 930 7.97 -43.35 -7.83
N ASP A 931 8.29 -42.47 -8.78
CA ASP A 931 8.58 -42.87 -10.19
C ASP A 931 9.82 -43.79 -10.27
N GLN A 932 10.87 -43.46 -9.50
CA GLN A 932 12.08 -44.34 -9.43
C GLN A 932 11.77 -45.71 -8.84
N ILE A 933 10.94 -45.78 -7.79
CA ILE A 933 10.52 -47.09 -7.23
C ILE A 933 9.79 -47.88 -8.31
N GLN A 934 8.93 -47.28 -9.11
CA GLN A 934 8.23 -47.96 -10.19
C GLN A 934 9.18 -48.43 -11.28
N GLN A 935 10.16 -47.65 -11.67
CA GLN A 935 11.18 -48.04 -12.67
C GLN A 935 11.97 -49.27 -12.20
N HIS A 936 12.37 -49.37 -10.92
CA HIS A 936 13.08 -50.54 -10.38
C HIS A 936 12.15 -51.75 -10.30
N LEU A 937 10.88 -51.61 -9.99
CA LEU A 937 9.90 -52.70 -10.01
C LEU A 937 9.67 -53.22 -11.44
N ASP A 938 9.55 -52.30 -12.42
CA ASP A 938 9.39 -52.65 -13.84
C ASP A 938 10.64 -53.34 -14.41
N ALA A 939 11.83 -53.08 -13.85
CA ALA A 939 13.07 -53.75 -14.13
C ALA A 939 13.18 -55.16 -13.48
N GLY A 940 12.16 -55.58 -12.68
CA GLY A 940 12.11 -56.92 -12.06
C GLY A 940 12.82 -57.04 -10.71
N MET A 941 13.13 -55.92 -10.04
CA MET A 941 13.75 -55.91 -8.72
C MET A 941 12.72 -56.36 -7.64
N GLU A 942 13.20 -57.04 -6.61
CA GLU A 942 12.37 -57.36 -5.45
C GLU A 942 11.79 -56.11 -4.79
N PRO A 943 10.51 -56.07 -4.42
CA PRO A 943 9.84 -54.85 -3.92
C PRO A 943 10.54 -54.17 -2.76
N MET A 944 11.08 -54.91 -1.78
CA MET A 944 11.80 -54.33 -0.65
C MET A 944 13.12 -53.69 -1.08
N SER A 945 13.87 -54.41 -1.93
CA SER A 945 15.12 -53.92 -2.53
C SER A 945 14.85 -52.74 -3.44
N ALA A 946 13.78 -52.78 -4.26
CA ALA A 946 13.41 -51.67 -5.16
C ALA A 946 13.12 -50.38 -4.39
N ILE A 947 12.41 -50.44 -3.26
CA ILE A 947 12.14 -49.29 -2.42
C ILE A 947 13.43 -48.73 -1.81
N THR A 948 14.27 -49.59 -1.25
CA THR A 948 15.51 -49.17 -0.57
C THR A 948 16.53 -48.59 -1.57
N GLU A 949 16.77 -49.29 -2.67
CA GLU A 949 17.74 -48.81 -3.67
C GLU A 949 17.26 -47.57 -4.42
N SER A 950 15.95 -47.42 -4.65
CA SER A 950 15.41 -46.17 -5.20
C SER A 950 15.66 -44.97 -4.30
N ALA A 951 15.49 -45.12 -3.00
CA ALA A 951 15.78 -44.03 -2.05
C ALA A 951 17.28 -43.69 -2.00
N ILE A 952 18.17 -44.70 -2.15
CA ILE A 952 19.61 -44.48 -2.17
C ILE A 952 20.05 -43.78 -3.45
N VAL A 953 19.57 -44.23 -4.60
CA VAL A 953 19.90 -43.62 -5.91
C VAL A 953 19.40 -42.19 -6.01
N ARG A 954 18.21 -41.92 -5.49
CA ARG A 954 17.60 -40.56 -5.50
C ARG A 954 18.05 -39.68 -4.35
N PHE A 955 18.78 -40.17 -3.35
CA PHE A 955 19.27 -39.39 -2.21
C PHE A 955 20.09 -38.19 -2.69
N ARG A 956 21.11 -38.41 -3.53
CA ARG A 956 22.00 -37.37 -4.00
C ARG A 956 21.27 -36.30 -4.83
N PRO A 957 20.47 -36.62 -5.87
CA PRO A 957 19.71 -35.60 -6.63
C PRO A 957 18.75 -34.79 -5.79
N ILE A 958 17.95 -35.45 -4.91
CA ILE A 958 16.95 -34.77 -4.06
C ILE A 958 17.63 -33.84 -3.04
N MET A 959 18.71 -34.34 -2.41
CA MET A 959 19.45 -33.50 -1.44
C MET A 959 20.15 -32.34 -2.14
N LEU A 960 20.69 -32.54 -3.33
CA LEU A 960 21.34 -31.47 -4.08
C LEU A 960 20.34 -30.40 -4.52
N ALA A 961 19.18 -30.79 -5.04
CA ALA A 961 18.09 -29.86 -5.37
C ALA A 961 17.62 -29.07 -4.14
N ALA A 962 17.46 -29.73 -2.99
CA ALA A 962 17.14 -29.03 -1.75
C ALA A 962 18.24 -28.05 -1.32
N PHE A 963 19.52 -28.44 -1.39
CA PHE A 963 20.65 -27.59 -1.04
C PHE A 963 20.79 -26.39 -1.98
N THR A 964 20.64 -26.57 -3.30
CA THR A 964 20.71 -25.48 -4.27
C THR A 964 19.61 -24.46 -4.01
N THR A 965 18.39 -24.94 -3.72
CA THR A 965 17.26 -24.07 -3.40
C THR A 965 17.47 -23.32 -2.07
N VAL A 966 17.86 -24.01 -1.01
CA VAL A 966 18.09 -23.41 0.32
C VAL A 966 19.20 -22.38 0.27
N LEU A 967 20.33 -22.73 -0.35
CA LEU A 967 21.48 -21.81 -0.45
C LEU A 967 21.19 -20.63 -1.39
N GLY A 968 20.42 -20.84 -2.47
CA GLY A 968 19.96 -19.77 -3.35
C GLY A 968 19.01 -18.75 -2.68
N LEU A 969 18.32 -19.18 -1.61
CA LEU A 969 17.44 -18.30 -0.82
C LEU A 969 18.17 -17.50 0.29
N ILE A 970 19.45 -17.83 0.58
CA ILE A 970 20.21 -17.15 1.66
C ILE A 970 20.23 -15.63 1.52
N PRO A 971 20.47 -15.03 0.35
CA PRO A 971 20.45 -13.58 0.22
C PRO A 971 19.12 -12.95 0.66
N LEU A 972 17.99 -13.65 0.44
CA LEU A 972 16.66 -13.18 0.85
C LEU A 972 16.41 -13.24 2.36
N PHE A 973 17.21 -13.96 3.13
CA PHE A 973 17.10 -13.96 4.61
C PHE A 973 17.40 -12.59 5.20
N PHE A 974 18.17 -11.78 4.52
CA PHE A 974 18.54 -10.42 4.96
C PHE A 974 17.56 -9.35 4.46
N SER A 975 16.67 -9.68 3.52
CA SER A 975 15.63 -8.77 3.04
C SER A 975 14.43 -8.79 3.98
N GLN A 976 14.03 -7.65 4.53
CA GLN A 976 12.88 -7.58 5.45
C GLN A 976 11.57 -8.06 4.78
N PHE A 977 11.37 -7.76 3.52
CA PHE A 977 10.16 -8.16 2.79
C PHE A 977 10.12 -9.67 2.52
N TRP A 978 11.25 -10.27 2.12
CA TRP A 978 11.32 -11.67 1.68
C TRP A 978 11.74 -12.65 2.78
N ASN A 979 12.25 -12.16 3.92
CA ASN A 979 12.77 -12.98 5.02
C ASN A 979 11.82 -14.13 5.42
N ALA A 980 10.57 -13.80 5.74
CA ALA A 980 9.60 -14.79 6.22
C ALA A 980 9.31 -15.89 5.17
N MET A 981 9.23 -15.53 3.88
CA MET A 981 9.07 -16.49 2.79
C MET A 981 10.32 -17.35 2.61
N ALA A 982 11.51 -16.73 2.62
CA ALA A 982 12.79 -17.45 2.46
C ALA A 982 13.03 -18.44 3.60
N VAL A 983 12.80 -18.05 4.84
CA VAL A 983 12.88 -18.92 6.04
C VAL A 983 11.89 -20.08 5.93
N THR A 984 10.63 -19.77 5.56
CA THR A 984 9.57 -20.78 5.39
C THR A 984 9.95 -21.82 4.33
N MET A 985 10.39 -21.36 3.17
CA MET A 985 10.77 -22.27 2.07
C MET A 985 12.03 -23.06 2.41
N ALA A 986 13.08 -22.42 2.93
CA ALA A 986 14.36 -23.08 3.20
C ALA A 986 14.24 -24.12 4.34
N CYS A 987 13.69 -23.72 5.49
CA CYS A 987 13.53 -24.64 6.61
C CYS A 987 12.46 -25.70 6.34
N GLY A 988 11.36 -25.31 5.70
CA GLY A 988 10.32 -26.23 5.28
C GLY A 988 10.81 -27.29 4.30
N LEU A 989 11.55 -26.87 3.26
CA LEU A 989 12.13 -27.79 2.27
C LEU A 989 13.17 -28.72 2.89
N THR A 990 14.04 -28.20 3.77
CA THR A 990 15.03 -29.02 4.48
C THR A 990 14.35 -30.08 5.34
N GLY A 991 13.38 -29.69 6.18
CA GLY A 991 12.63 -30.61 7.02
C GLY A 991 11.83 -31.63 6.21
N ALA A 992 11.13 -31.17 5.17
CA ALA A 992 10.36 -32.04 4.29
C ALA A 992 11.24 -33.04 3.53
N THR A 993 12.39 -32.60 2.99
CA THR A 993 13.29 -33.48 2.22
C THR A 993 13.84 -34.60 3.09
N LEU A 994 14.29 -34.29 4.30
CA LEU A 994 14.79 -35.32 5.24
C LEU A 994 13.69 -36.31 5.64
N LEU A 995 12.48 -35.80 5.92
CA LEU A 995 11.34 -36.64 6.29
C LEU A 995 10.87 -37.49 5.08
N THR A 996 10.75 -36.90 3.89
CA THR A 996 10.27 -37.60 2.70
C THR A 996 11.17 -38.76 2.33
N LEU A 997 12.52 -38.62 2.41
CA LEU A 997 13.46 -39.68 2.11
C LEU A 997 13.33 -40.90 3.01
N VAL A 998 12.75 -40.73 4.23
CA VAL A 998 12.55 -41.83 5.19
C VAL A 998 11.09 -42.27 5.23
N VAL A 999 10.16 -41.30 5.31
CA VAL A 999 8.72 -41.56 5.54
C VAL A 999 8.03 -42.07 4.27
N LEU A 1000 8.34 -41.54 3.09
CA LEU A 1000 7.66 -41.93 1.86
C LEU A 1000 7.93 -43.41 1.49
N PRO A 1001 9.17 -43.96 1.60
CA PRO A 1001 9.42 -45.38 1.45
C PRO A 1001 8.57 -46.25 2.41
N VAL A 1002 8.42 -45.79 3.65
CA VAL A 1002 7.61 -46.51 4.65
C VAL A 1002 6.11 -46.48 4.30
N LEU A 1003 5.60 -45.32 3.89
CA LEU A 1003 4.21 -45.19 3.45
C LEU A 1003 3.93 -46.02 2.20
N TYR A 1004 4.89 -46.07 1.24
CA TYR A 1004 4.77 -46.89 0.07
C TYR A 1004 4.71 -48.39 0.43
N ALA A 1005 5.60 -48.85 1.33
CA ALA A 1005 5.63 -50.24 1.79
C ALA A 1005 4.35 -50.66 2.52
N ILE A 1006 3.72 -49.73 3.27
CA ILE A 1006 2.42 -49.92 3.93
C ILE A 1006 1.28 -50.04 2.92
N ALA A 1007 1.18 -49.08 1.97
CA ALA A 1007 0.09 -49.00 1.02
C ALA A 1007 0.09 -50.18 0.02
N PHE A 1008 1.25 -50.67 -0.36
CA PHE A 1008 1.40 -51.79 -1.27
C PHE A 1008 1.61 -53.13 -0.55
N LYS A 1009 1.53 -53.16 0.79
CA LYS A 1009 1.65 -54.34 1.67
C LYS A 1009 2.91 -55.17 1.34
N VAL A 1010 4.02 -54.51 1.04
CA VAL A 1010 5.32 -55.15 0.80
C VAL A 1010 5.78 -55.84 2.08
N LYS A 1011 6.08 -57.13 2.03
CA LYS A 1011 6.51 -57.94 3.18
C LYS A 1011 7.99 -57.74 3.46
#